data_91cc8deb5f72eb88119498195b385e6e
#
_entry.id   91cc8deb5f72eb88119498195b385e6e
#
_cell.length_a   1.000
_cell.length_b   1.000
_cell.length_c   1.000
_cell.angle_alpha   90.00
_cell.angle_beta   90.00
_cell.angle_gamma   90.00
#
_symmetry.space_group_name_H-M   'P 1'
#
loop_
_entity.id
_entity.type
_entity.pdbx_description
1 polymer ?
#
loop_
_entity_poly.entity_id
_entity_poly.type
_entity_poly.pdbx_seq_one_letter_code
_entity_poly.pdbx_strand_id
1 'polypeptide(L)'
;TLDPSHGFDVTLAWIDEAGSALAPQSEARLVNNLDLVLVGPDGTEWLGNDFSNGFTKTGGTADDINNVERLRVAPGVLPSGSANYILKVLHRGGTQQDFALIMSAVASPTPQSDLAVFDGSILPSSENPLKNDLISIRIAWVNQGTSTTPSFDVLLEDLTTQTVLATATRPALAPGAIDSTTIFHQFATTGLHQLRLSVDTGNTVPEMNDATAGTDNNIWTQDVEVMALGVRVVVENEDGTIPDSAEERSANAMMKLDVRNDSGIDVPLSVLHEGTGNQSVVLSATMVQIPVPGRDNFFLPSPDLWTRTFDEAATFTLTAQGTADANKSINLRLEDIDADLTTDPDNPRYVRSGTYVVELTARYEYQPTVTHTQRITIEVEQLDQVQVVAAGTSGLEAVPGQSSVFSISVRNTGNAPAQYAIDCLSEQRWQVMLGSSNSSQLDFEPLNILEYLPMSVRVYVPLVADGLPAAGDTDTVTCYVTSLTDASMNFTETVVITVLAQESFDVHLKDDDGPVGPNHLSTDVAVDSGEQVHMNMTVVNTGNIEIPLDVSVLPDNPQWAIQVSYDDQQDSRRVTFTLGPGQSTDVRFIFGVPVTAEEGDSNGFTIRTERSLSNFRQNITTLVVKDELGVSLSPPENNRIDTTIASAFSYGEFVVRNTGNTNLGLEW
;
A
#
# COMPACT_ATOMS: atom_id res chain seq x y z
N THR A 1 12.95 -11.90 -12.99
CA THR A 1 13.22 -11.70 -11.55
C THR A 1 11.94 -11.31 -10.85
N LEU A 2 11.70 -11.83 -9.65
CA LEU A 2 10.54 -11.49 -8.83
C LEU A 2 10.96 -10.48 -7.76
N ASP A 3 10.07 -9.51 -7.48
CA ASP A 3 10.24 -8.63 -6.33
C ASP A 3 9.80 -9.37 -5.05
N PRO A 4 10.73 -9.67 -4.13
CA PRO A 4 10.40 -10.44 -2.93
C PRO A 4 9.51 -9.69 -1.95
N SER A 5 9.41 -8.36 -2.04
CA SER A 5 8.59 -7.54 -1.13
C SER A 5 7.08 -7.66 -1.43
N HIS A 6 6.70 -8.11 -2.62
CA HIS A 6 5.30 -8.11 -3.08
C HIS A 6 4.62 -9.49 -3.04
N GLY A 7 5.26 -10.55 -2.68
CA GLY A 7 4.66 -11.87 -2.73
C GLY A 7 4.45 -12.38 -4.18
N PHE A 8 4.00 -13.62 -4.29
CA PHE A 8 3.85 -14.30 -5.57
C PHE A 8 2.60 -15.18 -5.52
N ASP A 9 1.72 -15.06 -6.49
CA ASP A 9 0.48 -15.84 -6.58
C ASP A 9 0.34 -16.40 -7.99
N VAL A 10 0.27 -17.73 -8.11
CA VAL A 10 0.10 -18.44 -9.40
C VAL A 10 -0.96 -19.49 -9.24
N THR A 11 -1.82 -19.58 -10.22
CA THR A 11 -2.82 -20.64 -10.32
C THR A 11 -2.67 -21.36 -11.65
N LEU A 12 -2.54 -22.68 -11.58
CA LEU A 12 -2.57 -23.63 -12.67
C LEU A 12 -3.95 -24.30 -12.65
N ALA A 13 -4.62 -24.43 -13.77
CA ALA A 13 -5.86 -25.15 -13.89
C ALA A 13 -5.92 -25.93 -15.23
N TRP A 14 -6.48 -27.12 -15.20
CA TRP A 14 -6.70 -27.91 -16.40
C TRP A 14 -8.05 -28.63 -16.35
N ILE A 15 -8.56 -28.96 -17.53
CA ILE A 15 -9.77 -29.79 -17.65
C ILE A 15 -9.29 -31.23 -17.81
N ASP A 16 -9.31 -31.95 -16.70
CA ASP A 16 -8.89 -33.37 -16.71
C ASP A 16 -9.96 -34.28 -17.34
N GLU A 17 -9.55 -35.40 -17.89
CA GLU A 17 -10.45 -36.43 -18.35
C GLU A 17 -11.23 -37.04 -17.18
N ALA A 18 -12.41 -37.60 -17.45
CA ALA A 18 -13.22 -38.24 -16.43
C ALA A 18 -12.51 -39.48 -15.86
N GLY A 19 -12.12 -39.43 -14.61
CA GLY A 19 -11.57 -40.57 -13.90
C GLY A 19 -12.57 -41.70 -13.70
N SER A 20 -12.11 -42.88 -13.27
CA SER A 20 -12.95 -44.03 -13.04
C SER A 20 -13.99 -43.78 -11.94
N ALA A 21 -15.29 -43.94 -12.29
CA ALA A 21 -16.38 -43.83 -11.32
C ALA A 21 -16.39 -44.94 -10.23
N LEU A 22 -15.58 -46.01 -10.45
CA LEU A 22 -15.44 -47.12 -9.55
C LEU A 22 -14.21 -47.03 -8.63
N ALA A 23 -13.37 -46.01 -8.78
CA ALA A 23 -12.24 -45.82 -7.93
C ALA A 23 -12.66 -45.52 -6.47
N PRO A 24 -11.98 -46.07 -5.44
CA PRO A 24 -12.21 -45.73 -4.05
C PRO A 24 -12.11 -44.23 -3.80
N GLN A 25 -12.87 -43.70 -2.84
CA GLN A 25 -12.90 -42.26 -2.55
C GLN A 25 -11.57 -41.74 -1.99
N SER A 26 -10.67 -42.64 -1.56
CA SER A 26 -9.34 -42.38 -1.03
C SER A 26 -8.22 -42.38 -2.08
N GLU A 27 -8.52 -42.70 -3.34
CA GLU A 27 -7.54 -42.72 -4.41
C GLU A 27 -7.58 -41.43 -5.24
N ALA A 28 -6.39 -40.99 -5.68
CA ALA A 28 -6.29 -39.91 -6.66
C ALA A 28 -7.08 -40.25 -7.93
N ARG A 29 -7.92 -39.35 -8.40
CA ARG A 29 -8.81 -39.56 -9.55
C ARG A 29 -8.36 -38.79 -10.79
N LEU A 30 -7.23 -38.08 -10.71
CA LEU A 30 -6.66 -37.41 -11.86
C LEU A 30 -6.22 -38.45 -12.88
N VAL A 31 -6.62 -38.25 -14.13
CA VAL A 31 -6.13 -38.98 -15.29
C VAL A 31 -4.79 -38.34 -15.73
N ASN A 32 -4.73 -37.02 -15.77
CA ASN A 32 -3.54 -36.25 -16.05
C ASN A 32 -3.13 -35.47 -14.79
N ASN A 33 -2.02 -35.84 -14.21
CA ASN A 33 -1.48 -35.16 -13.02
C ASN A 33 -0.43 -34.12 -13.43
N LEU A 34 -0.73 -32.85 -13.16
CA LEU A 34 0.19 -31.72 -13.36
C LEU A 34 0.56 -31.13 -12.01
N ASP A 35 1.85 -30.93 -11.75
CA ASP A 35 2.35 -30.23 -10.55
C ASP A 35 2.83 -28.83 -10.91
N LEU A 36 2.45 -27.87 -10.10
CA LEU A 36 2.96 -26.50 -10.11
C LEU A 36 4.07 -26.34 -9.09
N VAL A 37 5.29 -26.02 -9.55
CA VAL A 37 6.47 -25.92 -8.68
C VAL A 37 7.18 -24.59 -8.94
N LEU A 38 7.45 -23.84 -7.88
CA LEU A 38 8.36 -22.68 -7.91
C LEU A 38 9.69 -23.09 -7.30
N VAL A 39 10.79 -22.87 -8.03
CA VAL A 39 12.16 -23.16 -7.58
C VAL A 39 12.90 -21.84 -7.37
N GLY A 40 13.40 -21.64 -6.17
CA GLY A 40 14.23 -20.50 -5.80
C GLY A 40 15.67 -20.62 -6.31
N PRO A 41 16.43 -19.51 -6.24
CA PRO A 41 17.83 -19.48 -6.68
C PRO A 41 18.77 -20.37 -5.84
N ASP A 42 18.36 -20.68 -4.62
CA ASP A 42 19.05 -21.59 -3.69
C ASP A 42 18.61 -23.06 -3.84
N GLY A 43 17.69 -23.33 -4.79
CA GLY A 43 17.11 -24.66 -5.01
C GLY A 43 15.93 -24.98 -4.09
N THR A 44 15.48 -24.05 -3.26
CA THR A 44 14.26 -24.22 -2.44
C THR A 44 13.05 -24.37 -3.35
N GLU A 45 12.19 -25.35 -3.06
CA GLU A 45 10.97 -25.62 -3.83
C GLU A 45 9.72 -25.33 -3.01
N TRP A 46 8.75 -24.69 -3.65
CA TRP A 46 7.38 -24.51 -3.18
C TRP A 46 6.46 -25.29 -4.12
N LEU A 47 5.60 -26.14 -3.55
CA LEU A 47 4.70 -27.00 -4.29
C LEU A 47 3.28 -26.45 -4.28
N GLY A 48 2.55 -26.63 -5.38
CA GLY A 48 1.16 -26.23 -5.51
C GLY A 48 0.27 -26.87 -4.42
N ASN A 49 -0.71 -26.11 -3.93
CA ASN A 49 -1.68 -26.51 -2.91
C ASN A 49 -1.10 -26.94 -1.54
N ASP A 50 0.19 -26.89 -1.33
CA ASP A 50 0.81 -27.21 -0.03
C ASP A 50 0.83 -25.98 0.89
N PHE A 51 -0.31 -25.68 1.51
CA PHE A 51 -0.52 -24.46 2.29
C PHE A 51 -0.31 -24.64 3.80
N SER A 52 0.19 -23.57 4.42
CA SER A 52 0.14 -23.35 5.87
C SER A 52 -0.24 -21.88 6.12
N ASN A 53 -1.26 -21.63 6.93
CA ASN A 53 -1.79 -20.29 7.20
C ASN A 53 -2.13 -19.46 5.95
N GLY A 54 -2.63 -20.13 4.90
CA GLY A 54 -3.05 -19.47 3.65
C GLY A 54 -1.92 -19.17 2.65
N PHE A 55 -0.68 -19.57 2.95
CA PHE A 55 0.47 -19.43 2.07
C PHE A 55 1.14 -20.78 1.82
N THR A 56 1.77 -20.91 0.65
CA THR A 56 2.53 -22.11 0.30
C THR A 56 3.79 -22.20 1.16
N LYS A 57 4.01 -23.38 1.75
CA LYS A 57 5.20 -23.71 2.53
C LYS A 57 6.22 -24.48 1.70
N THR A 58 7.42 -24.65 2.22
CA THR A 58 8.48 -25.48 1.66
C THR A 58 8.47 -26.90 2.27
N GLY A 59 8.96 -27.89 1.53
CA GLY A 59 9.21 -29.24 2.05
C GLY A 59 7.98 -30.12 2.23
N GLY A 60 6.88 -29.83 1.53
CA GLY A 60 5.66 -30.63 1.53
C GLY A 60 5.62 -31.70 0.44
N THR A 61 4.42 -32.12 0.07
CA THR A 61 4.14 -33.11 -0.96
C THR A 61 3.35 -32.47 -2.09
N ALA A 62 3.58 -32.93 -3.32
CA ALA A 62 2.80 -32.52 -4.47
C ALA A 62 1.33 -32.95 -4.34
N ASP A 63 0.42 -32.19 -4.92
CA ASP A 63 -1.02 -32.48 -4.93
C ASP A 63 -1.34 -33.41 -6.11
N ASP A 64 -1.77 -34.60 -5.81
CA ASP A 64 -2.18 -35.59 -6.81
C ASP A 64 -3.72 -35.80 -6.91
N ILE A 65 -4.48 -34.88 -6.34
CA ILE A 65 -5.92 -34.99 -6.20
C ILE A 65 -6.68 -33.93 -7.01
N ASN A 66 -6.17 -32.69 -7.03
CA ASN A 66 -6.89 -31.56 -7.58
C ASN A 66 -6.38 -31.17 -8.98
N ASN A 67 -7.30 -30.86 -9.88
CA ASN A 67 -7.01 -30.32 -11.22
C ASN A 67 -6.88 -28.78 -11.23
N VAL A 68 -6.73 -28.19 -10.08
CA VAL A 68 -6.37 -26.80 -9.86
C VAL A 68 -5.30 -26.73 -8.79
N GLU A 69 -4.17 -26.18 -9.12
CA GLU A 69 -3.09 -25.95 -8.17
C GLU A 69 -2.75 -24.48 -8.03
N ARG A 70 -2.47 -24.07 -6.82
CA ARG A 70 -2.12 -22.68 -6.51
C ARG A 70 -0.86 -22.63 -5.68
N LEU A 71 0.02 -21.71 -6.08
CA LEU A 71 1.17 -21.26 -5.30
C LEU A 71 0.89 -19.85 -4.82
N ARG A 72 0.99 -19.64 -3.52
CA ARG A 72 0.86 -18.32 -2.91
C ARG A 72 1.99 -18.12 -1.90
N VAL A 73 3.02 -17.39 -2.30
CA VAL A 73 4.15 -17.08 -1.44
C VAL A 73 3.95 -15.71 -0.81
N ALA A 74 4.09 -15.64 0.52
CA ALA A 74 3.87 -14.39 1.24
C ALA A 74 4.96 -13.35 0.93
N PRO A 75 4.63 -12.04 1.02
CA PRO A 75 5.61 -10.98 0.95
C PRO A 75 6.74 -11.19 1.95
N GLY A 76 7.98 -10.96 1.53
CA GLY A 76 9.18 -11.09 2.37
C GLY A 76 9.64 -12.51 2.68
N VAL A 77 8.97 -13.53 2.17
CA VAL A 77 9.40 -14.96 2.33
C VAL A 77 10.42 -15.36 1.27
N LEU A 78 10.34 -14.77 0.08
CA LEU A 78 11.34 -14.99 -0.96
C LEU A 78 12.67 -14.36 -0.54
N PRO A 79 13.82 -15.03 -0.82
CA PRO A 79 15.13 -14.45 -0.54
C PRO A 79 15.29 -13.05 -1.14
N SER A 80 15.84 -12.12 -0.37
CA SER A 80 16.06 -10.74 -0.81
C SER A 80 17.13 -10.65 -1.87
N GLY A 81 16.89 -9.85 -2.91
CA GLY A 81 17.80 -9.60 -4.02
C GLY A 81 17.20 -9.99 -5.37
N SER A 82 17.74 -9.42 -6.44
CA SER A 82 17.36 -9.80 -7.82
C SER A 82 17.82 -11.23 -8.11
N ALA A 83 16.91 -12.17 -7.97
CA ALA A 83 17.19 -13.57 -8.18
C ALA A 83 16.24 -14.19 -9.22
N ASN A 84 16.73 -15.12 -10.01
CA ASN A 84 15.91 -15.84 -10.97
C ASN A 84 15.17 -16.98 -10.25
N TYR A 85 13.87 -16.97 -10.32
CA TYR A 85 12.99 -18.06 -9.91
C TYR A 85 12.54 -18.82 -11.14
N ILE A 86 12.42 -20.14 -11.03
CA ILE A 86 11.96 -21.00 -12.12
C ILE A 86 10.59 -21.54 -11.75
N LEU A 87 9.56 -21.13 -12.50
CA LEU A 87 8.24 -21.72 -12.40
C LEU A 87 8.17 -22.92 -13.33
N LYS A 88 7.79 -24.08 -12.80
CA LYS A 88 7.69 -25.33 -13.55
C LYS A 88 6.24 -25.82 -13.48
N VAL A 89 5.73 -26.29 -14.61
CA VAL A 89 4.58 -27.17 -14.68
C VAL A 89 5.11 -28.55 -15.05
N LEU A 90 4.97 -29.52 -14.15
CA LEU A 90 5.52 -30.84 -14.31
C LEU A 90 4.37 -31.80 -14.61
N HIS A 91 4.45 -32.53 -15.71
CA HIS A 91 3.53 -33.59 -16.06
C HIS A 91 3.99 -34.90 -15.41
N ARG A 92 3.25 -35.38 -14.41
CA ARG A 92 3.61 -36.55 -13.60
C ARG A 92 3.01 -37.85 -14.10
N GLY A 93 1.92 -37.78 -14.83
CA GLY A 93 1.26 -38.97 -15.36
C GLY A 93 0.09 -38.64 -16.25
N GLY A 94 -0.33 -39.57 -17.07
CA GLY A 94 -1.42 -39.46 -18.01
C GLY A 94 -1.00 -39.23 -19.46
N THR A 95 -1.88 -38.61 -20.24
CA THR A 95 -1.67 -38.28 -21.67
C THR A 95 -1.31 -36.79 -21.81
N GLN A 96 -1.24 -36.29 -23.03
CA GLN A 96 -1.03 -34.84 -23.27
C GLN A 96 -2.20 -34.03 -22.68
N GLN A 97 -1.89 -32.99 -21.91
CA GLN A 97 -2.86 -32.16 -21.22
C GLN A 97 -2.62 -30.68 -21.49
N ASP A 98 -3.66 -29.99 -21.95
CA ASP A 98 -3.66 -28.53 -22.04
C ASP A 98 -4.01 -27.94 -20.68
N PHE A 99 -3.39 -26.83 -20.35
CA PHE A 99 -3.61 -26.13 -19.08
C PHE A 99 -3.69 -24.61 -19.25
N ALA A 100 -4.30 -23.94 -18.30
CA ALA A 100 -4.27 -22.50 -18.12
C ALA A 100 -3.40 -22.13 -16.92
N LEU A 101 -2.55 -21.12 -17.08
CA LEU A 101 -1.70 -20.59 -16.03
C LEU A 101 -1.94 -19.09 -15.88
N ILE A 102 -2.30 -18.67 -14.68
CA ILE A 102 -2.45 -17.25 -14.34
C ILE A 102 -1.43 -16.93 -13.26
N MET A 103 -0.66 -15.89 -13.48
CA MET A 103 0.37 -15.43 -12.55
C MET A 103 0.13 -13.97 -12.18
N SER A 104 0.18 -13.68 -10.87
CA SER A 104 0.25 -12.34 -10.31
C SER A 104 1.55 -12.21 -9.53
N ALA A 105 2.47 -11.41 -10.05
CA ALA A 105 3.75 -11.13 -9.43
C ALA A 105 4.24 -9.76 -9.91
N VAL A 106 4.95 -9.04 -9.04
CA VAL A 106 5.71 -7.87 -9.45
C VAL A 106 7.09 -8.32 -9.92
N ALA A 107 7.40 -8.04 -11.18
CA ALA A 107 8.76 -8.23 -11.69
C ALA A 107 9.62 -7.12 -11.10
N SER A 108 10.72 -7.49 -10.43
CA SER A 108 11.78 -6.53 -10.15
C SER A 108 12.57 -6.37 -11.45
N PRO A 109 12.47 -5.23 -12.16
CA PRO A 109 13.37 -4.99 -13.28
C PRO A 109 14.80 -5.05 -12.75
N THR A 110 15.68 -5.67 -13.48
CA THR A 110 17.12 -5.54 -13.19
C THR A 110 17.43 -4.06 -13.34
N PRO A 111 17.86 -3.35 -12.29
CA PRO A 111 18.16 -1.92 -12.42
C PRO A 111 19.24 -1.76 -13.48
N GLN A 112 18.94 -1.07 -14.56
CA GLN A 112 19.89 -0.74 -15.63
C GLN A 112 19.81 0.75 -15.90
N SER A 113 20.95 1.34 -16.13
CA SER A 113 21.06 2.70 -16.68
C SER A 113 20.79 2.69 -18.18
N ASP A 114 20.41 3.85 -18.73
CA ASP A 114 20.14 4.05 -20.16
C ASP A 114 20.28 5.55 -20.45
N LEU A 115 21.48 5.96 -20.86
CA LEU A 115 21.72 7.34 -21.29
C LEU A 115 21.15 7.56 -22.66
N ALA A 116 20.51 8.71 -22.87
CA ALA A 116 19.93 9.05 -24.16
C ALA A 116 20.07 10.52 -24.48
N VAL A 117 20.19 10.80 -25.77
CA VAL A 117 20.05 12.10 -26.38
C VAL A 117 18.93 12.06 -27.43
N PHE A 118 18.32 13.21 -27.73
CA PHE A 118 17.05 13.29 -28.45
C PHE A 118 16.92 14.62 -29.20
N ASP A 119 15.84 14.79 -29.93
CA ASP A 119 15.49 16.06 -30.53
C ASP A 119 15.40 17.16 -29.46
N GLY A 120 16.17 18.26 -29.63
CA GLY A 120 16.37 19.31 -28.64
C GLY A 120 17.51 19.08 -27.65
N SER A 121 18.24 17.96 -27.72
CA SER A 121 19.48 17.75 -26.95
C SER A 121 20.59 18.71 -27.36
N ILE A 122 20.56 19.25 -28.57
CA ILE A 122 21.43 20.35 -29.02
C ILE A 122 20.54 21.55 -29.34
N LEU A 123 20.67 22.59 -28.53
CA LEU A 123 19.83 23.75 -28.63
C LEU A 123 20.66 25.04 -28.72
N PRO A 124 21.01 25.49 -29.94
CA PRO A 124 21.65 26.77 -30.13
C PRO A 124 20.73 27.92 -29.74
N SER A 125 21.26 29.02 -29.22
CA SER A 125 20.50 30.23 -28.93
C SER A 125 19.95 30.92 -30.16
N SER A 126 20.42 30.53 -31.35
CA SER A 126 19.90 30.95 -32.66
C SER A 126 20.02 29.80 -33.64
N GLU A 127 18.98 29.50 -34.42
CA GLU A 127 19.05 28.51 -35.51
C GLU A 127 19.80 29.05 -36.73
N ASN A 128 19.80 30.36 -36.89
CA ASN A 128 20.47 31.06 -37.99
C ASN A 128 21.43 32.12 -37.44
N PRO A 129 22.51 31.70 -36.71
CA PRO A 129 23.47 32.63 -36.15
C PRO A 129 24.23 33.36 -37.24
N LEU A 130 24.64 34.57 -36.97
CA LEU A 130 25.52 35.30 -37.85
C LEU A 130 26.95 34.77 -37.75
N LYS A 131 27.67 34.79 -38.90
CA LYS A 131 29.09 34.46 -38.91
C LYS A 131 29.87 35.32 -37.91
N ASN A 132 30.75 34.67 -37.10
CA ASN A 132 31.56 35.29 -36.09
C ASN A 132 30.74 35.88 -34.91
N ASP A 133 29.45 35.62 -34.83
CA ASP A 133 28.67 35.91 -33.63
C ASP A 133 28.88 34.85 -32.58
N LEU A 134 29.06 35.27 -31.32
CA LEU A 134 29.19 34.36 -30.21
C LEU A 134 27.79 33.92 -29.75
N ILE A 135 27.46 32.67 -29.95
CA ILE A 135 26.19 32.07 -29.52
C ILE A 135 26.41 31.11 -28.38
N SER A 136 25.38 30.90 -27.59
CA SER A 136 25.33 29.78 -26.65
C SER A 136 24.67 28.57 -27.32
N ILE A 137 25.17 27.38 -26.98
CA ILE A 137 24.59 26.10 -27.37
C ILE A 137 24.37 25.30 -26.09
N ARG A 138 23.09 25.09 -25.72
CA ARG A 138 22.74 24.19 -24.63
C ARG A 138 22.78 22.76 -25.17
N ILE A 139 23.43 21.87 -24.44
CA ILE A 139 23.40 20.42 -24.70
C ILE A 139 22.81 19.71 -23.47
N ALA A 140 21.94 18.70 -23.73
CA ALA A 140 21.21 18.00 -22.69
C ALA A 140 21.16 16.50 -22.98
N TRP A 141 21.05 15.72 -21.92
CA TRP A 141 20.91 14.26 -21.95
C TRP A 141 20.05 13.78 -20.78
N VAL A 142 19.57 12.56 -20.86
CA VAL A 142 18.68 11.97 -19.86
C VAL A 142 19.15 10.54 -19.52
N ASN A 143 18.93 10.11 -18.29
CA ASN A 143 18.97 8.70 -17.94
C ASN A 143 17.56 8.12 -17.99
N GLN A 144 17.22 7.40 -19.06
CA GLN A 144 15.92 6.74 -19.25
C GLN A 144 15.82 5.42 -18.47
N GLY A 145 16.93 4.95 -17.92
CA GLY A 145 17.03 3.69 -17.20
C GLY A 145 16.37 3.73 -15.82
N THR A 146 16.47 2.62 -15.13
CA THR A 146 15.91 2.39 -13.79
C THR A 146 16.97 2.40 -12.69
N SER A 147 18.25 2.60 -13.04
CA SER A 147 19.35 2.75 -12.09
C SER A 147 20.19 3.98 -12.38
N THR A 148 20.85 4.49 -11.34
CA THR A 148 21.80 5.59 -11.44
C THR A 148 22.99 5.17 -12.31
N THR A 149 23.40 6.03 -13.26
CA THR A 149 24.59 5.80 -14.09
C THR A 149 25.88 5.95 -13.26
N PRO A 150 26.98 5.34 -13.63
CA PRO A 150 28.31 5.84 -13.23
C PRO A 150 28.58 7.22 -13.87
N SER A 151 29.77 7.79 -13.62
CA SER A 151 30.23 8.98 -14.37
C SER A 151 30.50 8.61 -15.83
N PHE A 152 30.19 9.51 -16.75
CA PHE A 152 30.30 9.32 -18.19
C PHE A 152 30.84 10.56 -18.89
N ASP A 153 31.26 10.42 -20.15
CA ASP A 153 31.78 11.53 -20.94
C ASP A 153 30.74 12.02 -21.96
N VAL A 154 30.78 13.33 -22.20
CA VAL A 154 29.95 14.01 -23.19
C VAL A 154 30.85 14.73 -24.17
N LEU A 155 30.56 14.60 -25.47
CA LEU A 155 31.30 15.20 -26.59
C LEU A 155 30.36 15.92 -27.54
N LEU A 156 30.62 17.18 -27.83
CA LEU A 156 29.97 17.93 -28.90
C LEU A 156 31.00 18.27 -29.99
N GLU A 157 30.67 17.93 -31.24
CA GLU A 157 31.50 18.15 -32.42
C GLU A 157 30.72 18.86 -33.52
N ASP A 158 31.44 19.65 -34.32
CA ASP A 158 30.97 20.12 -35.62
C ASP A 158 31.52 19.20 -36.73
N LEU A 159 30.66 18.38 -37.31
CA LEU A 159 31.04 17.41 -38.36
C LEU A 159 31.43 18.11 -39.67
N THR A 160 30.89 19.29 -39.94
CA THR A 160 31.17 20.06 -41.17
C THR A 160 32.61 20.57 -41.17
N THR A 161 33.08 21.07 -40.04
CA THR A 161 34.45 21.57 -39.85
C THR A 161 35.40 20.55 -39.22
N GLN A 162 34.87 19.39 -38.77
CA GLN A 162 35.61 18.34 -38.07
C GLN A 162 36.30 18.87 -36.80
N THR A 163 35.63 19.78 -36.07
CA THR A 163 36.17 20.38 -34.86
C THR A 163 35.39 19.93 -33.62
N VAL A 164 36.11 19.65 -32.54
CA VAL A 164 35.51 19.40 -31.22
C VAL A 164 35.15 20.74 -30.60
N LEU A 165 33.89 20.92 -30.25
CA LEU A 165 33.39 22.15 -29.64
C LEU A 165 33.44 22.08 -28.11
N ALA A 166 33.14 20.89 -27.54
CA ALA A 166 33.22 20.67 -26.09
C ALA A 166 33.43 19.19 -25.78
N THR A 167 34.11 18.94 -24.69
CA THR A 167 34.19 17.62 -24.03
C THR A 167 34.14 17.82 -22.51
N ALA A 168 33.40 16.97 -21.81
CA ALA A 168 33.30 17.03 -20.35
C ALA A 168 32.96 15.66 -19.77
N THR A 169 33.54 15.33 -18.61
CA THR A 169 33.09 14.20 -17.79
C THR A 169 31.98 14.65 -16.86
N ARG A 170 30.88 13.93 -16.85
CA ARG A 170 29.70 14.23 -16.04
C ARG A 170 29.59 13.27 -14.86
N PRO A 171 29.03 13.72 -13.72
CA PRO A 171 28.80 12.87 -12.56
C PRO A 171 27.69 11.84 -12.85
N ALA A 172 27.52 10.91 -11.93
CA ALA A 172 26.41 9.95 -11.94
C ALA A 172 25.06 10.66 -12.05
N LEU A 173 24.16 10.09 -12.88
CA LEU A 173 22.82 10.63 -13.16
C LEU A 173 21.74 9.67 -12.66
N ALA A 174 20.84 10.16 -11.82
CA ALA A 174 19.74 9.37 -11.26
C ALA A 174 18.75 8.91 -12.33
N PRO A 175 17.98 7.84 -12.09
CA PRO A 175 16.93 7.41 -13.00
C PRO A 175 15.96 8.54 -13.33
N GLY A 176 15.70 8.72 -14.62
CA GLY A 176 14.81 9.74 -15.13
C GLY A 176 15.28 11.18 -15.00
N ALA A 177 16.46 11.42 -14.46
CA ALA A 177 17.00 12.75 -14.37
C ALA A 177 17.53 13.23 -15.72
N ILE A 178 17.34 14.52 -16.00
CA ILE A 178 17.91 15.24 -17.13
C ILE A 178 19.03 16.11 -16.58
N ASP A 179 20.17 16.13 -17.26
CA ASP A 179 21.26 17.07 -16.98
C ASP A 179 21.64 17.79 -18.29
N SER A 180 22.18 18.99 -18.15
CA SER A 180 22.56 19.82 -19.30
C SER A 180 23.74 20.72 -18.97
N THR A 181 24.38 21.21 -20.03
CA THR A 181 25.39 22.26 -19.92
C THR A 181 25.29 23.20 -21.11
N THR A 182 25.78 24.40 -20.94
CA THR A 182 25.82 25.41 -22.01
C THR A 182 27.27 25.70 -22.37
N ILE A 183 27.54 25.70 -23.66
CA ILE A 183 28.82 26.12 -24.25
C ILE A 183 28.65 27.37 -25.10
N PHE A 184 29.73 28.09 -25.33
CA PHE A 184 29.76 29.26 -26.21
C PHE A 184 30.60 28.95 -27.43
N HIS A 185 30.11 29.29 -28.62
CA HIS A 185 30.79 29.02 -29.90
C HIS A 185 30.62 30.15 -30.88
N GLN A 186 31.62 30.36 -31.73
CA GLN A 186 31.57 31.27 -32.88
C GLN A 186 31.82 30.49 -34.17
N PHE A 187 30.85 30.49 -35.09
CA PHE A 187 31.05 29.88 -36.39
C PHE A 187 31.87 30.78 -37.29
N ALA A 188 33.03 30.29 -37.75
CA ALA A 188 33.94 31.04 -38.63
C ALA A 188 33.53 31.01 -40.12
N THR A 189 32.63 30.12 -40.52
CA THR A 189 32.17 29.96 -41.90
C THR A 189 30.66 30.07 -41.95
N THR A 190 30.14 30.52 -43.08
CA THR A 190 28.70 30.55 -43.40
C THR A 190 28.24 29.24 -44.04
N GLY A 191 26.95 29.00 -43.98
CA GLY A 191 26.30 27.80 -44.54
C GLY A 191 25.95 26.75 -43.45
N LEU A 192 25.59 25.56 -43.90
CA LEU A 192 25.10 24.51 -43.05
C LEU A 192 26.23 23.86 -42.23
N HIS A 193 26.12 23.92 -40.92
CA HIS A 193 26.98 23.20 -39.97
C HIS A 193 26.18 22.07 -39.31
N GLN A 194 26.71 20.85 -39.29
CA GLN A 194 26.09 19.72 -38.65
C GLN A 194 26.79 19.44 -37.32
N LEU A 195 26.08 19.68 -36.23
CA LEU A 195 26.56 19.41 -34.86
C LEU A 195 26.18 17.99 -34.46
N ARG A 196 27.09 17.27 -33.77
CA ARG A 196 26.86 15.96 -33.19
C ARG A 196 27.16 15.96 -31.69
N LEU A 197 26.16 15.60 -30.91
CA LEU A 197 26.30 15.31 -29.48
C LEU A 197 26.38 13.79 -29.30
N SER A 198 27.40 13.35 -28.55
CA SER A 198 27.58 11.96 -28.13
C SER A 198 27.77 11.90 -26.63
N VAL A 199 27.03 11.02 -25.95
CA VAL A 199 27.18 10.74 -24.53
C VAL A 199 27.77 9.36 -24.35
N ASP A 200 28.52 9.14 -23.25
CA ASP A 200 29.24 7.91 -22.97
C ASP A 200 30.11 7.41 -24.14
N THR A 201 30.91 8.31 -24.69
CA THR A 201 31.78 8.01 -25.85
C THR A 201 32.75 6.85 -25.63
N GLY A 202 33.03 6.52 -24.37
CA GLY A 202 33.88 5.40 -23.95
C GLY A 202 33.11 4.07 -23.78
N ASN A 203 31.79 4.05 -23.93
CA ASN A 203 30.90 2.90 -23.65
C ASN A 203 31.23 2.28 -22.30
N THR A 204 31.23 3.11 -21.25
CA THR A 204 31.60 2.73 -19.88
C THR A 204 30.37 2.51 -18.97
N VAL A 205 29.22 3.04 -19.38
CA VAL A 205 27.93 2.87 -18.70
C VAL A 205 27.26 1.61 -19.24
N PRO A 206 26.97 0.61 -18.41
CA PRO A 206 26.20 -0.56 -18.84
C PRO A 206 24.75 -0.15 -19.14
N GLU A 207 24.31 -0.25 -20.39
CA GLU A 207 23.01 0.26 -20.85
C GLU A 207 22.10 -0.85 -21.38
N MET A 208 20.79 -0.58 -21.38
CA MET A 208 19.78 -1.56 -21.80
C MET A 208 19.84 -1.88 -23.30
N ASN A 209 20.27 -0.93 -24.14
CA ASN A 209 20.11 -0.95 -25.58
C ASN A 209 21.42 -1.01 -26.37
N ASP A 210 22.58 -0.97 -25.74
CA ASP A 210 23.90 -0.97 -26.39
C ASP A 210 24.23 -2.24 -27.23
N ALA A 211 23.46 -3.30 -27.03
CA ALA A 211 23.77 -4.60 -27.64
C ALA A 211 23.26 -4.76 -29.08
N THR A 212 22.49 -3.81 -29.63
CA THR A 212 21.86 -3.95 -30.95
C THR A 212 22.27 -2.78 -31.86
N ALA A 213 23.00 -3.06 -32.89
CA ALA A 213 23.39 -2.06 -33.91
C ALA A 213 22.14 -1.36 -34.48
N GLY A 214 22.04 -0.05 -34.26
CA GLY A 214 20.93 0.81 -34.73
C GLY A 214 19.92 1.20 -33.64
N THR A 215 20.13 0.81 -32.39
CA THR A 215 19.35 1.24 -31.23
C THR A 215 20.13 2.15 -30.27
N ASP A 216 21.36 2.51 -30.63
CA ASP A 216 22.19 3.46 -29.90
C ASP A 216 21.49 4.83 -29.87
N ASN A 217 20.98 5.21 -28.70
CA ASN A 217 20.32 6.48 -28.44
C ASN A 217 21.28 7.52 -27.83
N ASN A 218 22.57 7.22 -27.79
CA ASN A 218 23.63 8.04 -27.23
C ASN A 218 24.15 9.15 -28.18
N ILE A 219 23.64 9.20 -29.41
CA ILE A 219 24.10 10.14 -30.43
C ILE A 219 22.91 10.91 -31.03
N TRP A 220 23.05 12.22 -31.12
CA TRP A 220 22.12 13.11 -31.81
C TRP A 220 22.86 14.09 -32.72
N THR A 221 22.26 14.43 -33.87
CA THR A 221 22.77 15.46 -34.77
C THR A 221 21.76 16.57 -34.99
N GLN A 222 22.25 17.79 -35.04
CA GLN A 222 21.47 19.00 -35.28
C GLN A 222 22.14 19.87 -36.32
N ASP A 223 21.38 20.32 -37.30
CA ASP A 223 21.85 21.25 -38.33
C ASP A 223 21.65 22.72 -37.89
N VAL A 224 22.64 23.57 -38.19
CA VAL A 224 22.66 25.01 -37.90
C VAL A 224 23.06 25.77 -39.14
N GLU A 225 22.19 26.65 -39.68
CA GLU A 225 22.48 27.48 -40.84
C GLU A 225 23.13 28.81 -40.42
N VAL A 226 24.39 29.05 -40.77
CA VAL A 226 25.15 30.23 -40.37
C VAL A 226 25.05 31.33 -41.45
N MET A 227 24.50 32.48 -41.10
CA MET A 227 24.23 33.60 -42.01
C MET A 227 25.34 34.65 -42.01
N ALA A 228 25.45 35.43 -43.10
CA ALA A 228 26.49 36.44 -43.25
C ALA A 228 26.13 37.81 -42.61
N LEU A 229 24.90 38.31 -42.81
CA LEU A 229 24.37 39.57 -42.29
C LEU A 229 22.84 39.49 -42.20
N GLY A 230 22.21 40.29 -41.28
CA GLY A 230 20.75 40.25 -41.21
C GLY A 230 20.10 41.16 -40.17
N VAL A 231 18.92 40.77 -39.81
CA VAL A 231 18.19 41.26 -38.66
C VAL A 231 18.57 40.42 -37.44
N ARG A 232 18.61 41.00 -36.25
CA ARG A 232 18.88 40.31 -35.01
C ARG A 232 17.77 40.59 -34.00
N VAL A 233 17.35 39.58 -33.24
CA VAL A 233 16.50 39.71 -32.08
C VAL A 233 17.29 39.21 -30.84
N VAL A 234 17.25 39.97 -29.76
CA VAL A 234 17.94 39.63 -28.49
C VAL A 234 17.05 39.95 -27.30
N VAL A 235 17.22 39.22 -26.21
CA VAL A 235 16.61 39.55 -24.91
C VAL A 235 17.45 40.64 -24.26
N GLU A 236 16.81 41.71 -23.79
CA GLU A 236 17.46 42.86 -23.16
C GLU A 236 17.97 42.50 -21.74
N ASN A 237 18.93 43.26 -21.23
CA ASN A 237 19.28 43.28 -19.85
C ASN A 237 18.12 43.84 -19.00
N GLU A 238 18.14 43.59 -17.68
CA GLU A 238 17.17 44.14 -16.73
C GLU A 238 17.05 45.68 -16.78
N ASP A 239 18.12 46.37 -17.17
CA ASP A 239 18.16 47.82 -17.30
C ASP A 239 17.69 48.34 -18.68
N GLY A 240 17.22 47.46 -19.55
CA GLY A 240 16.77 47.77 -20.90
C GLY A 240 17.87 47.98 -21.90
N THR A 241 19.10 47.64 -21.58
CA THR A 241 20.21 47.71 -22.51
C THR A 241 20.38 46.43 -23.32
N ILE A 242 20.97 46.55 -24.52
CA ILE A 242 21.33 45.39 -25.31
C ILE A 242 22.55 44.70 -24.72
N PRO A 243 22.50 43.36 -24.49
CA PRO A 243 23.65 42.68 -23.92
C PRO A 243 24.87 42.69 -24.82
N ASP A 244 26.01 43.05 -24.27
CA ASP A 244 27.26 43.25 -25.01
C ASP A 244 28.01 41.93 -25.26
N SER A 245 27.78 40.90 -24.42
CA SER A 245 28.47 39.62 -24.53
C SER A 245 27.50 38.48 -24.85
N ALA A 246 28.01 37.34 -25.32
CA ALA A 246 27.20 36.15 -25.54
C ALA A 246 26.81 35.50 -24.24
N GLU A 247 27.65 35.60 -23.21
CA GLU A 247 27.34 35.13 -21.85
C GLU A 247 26.10 35.86 -21.31
N GLU A 248 26.04 37.19 -21.44
CA GLU A 248 24.87 37.98 -21.05
C GLU A 248 23.66 37.63 -21.88
N ARG A 249 23.79 37.50 -23.21
CA ARG A 249 22.68 37.07 -24.09
C ARG A 249 22.13 35.71 -23.72
N SER A 250 23.03 34.78 -23.34
CA SER A 250 22.62 33.46 -22.91
C SER A 250 21.95 33.49 -21.54
N ALA A 251 22.49 34.27 -20.61
CA ALA A 251 21.92 34.41 -19.28
C ALA A 251 20.52 35.03 -19.33
N ASN A 252 20.34 36.10 -20.13
CA ASN A 252 19.04 36.76 -20.30
C ASN A 252 17.99 35.88 -21.00
N ALA A 253 18.45 34.95 -21.85
CA ALA A 253 17.59 34.01 -22.53
C ALA A 253 17.20 32.79 -21.66
N MET A 254 17.75 32.70 -20.44
CA MET A 254 17.40 31.68 -19.45
C MET A 254 16.62 32.34 -18.31
N MET A 255 15.34 32.09 -18.25
CA MET A 255 14.41 32.72 -17.31
C MET A 255 13.83 31.70 -16.38
N LYS A 256 13.48 32.12 -15.15
CA LYS A 256 12.76 31.31 -14.19
C LYS A 256 11.42 31.93 -13.91
N LEU A 257 10.37 31.10 -13.92
CA LEU A 257 9.03 31.54 -13.58
C LEU A 257 8.73 31.17 -12.11
N ASP A 258 8.37 32.18 -11.33
CA ASP A 258 7.82 31.95 -9.98
C ASP A 258 6.32 31.63 -10.07
N VAL A 259 6.02 30.35 -10.17
CA VAL A 259 4.65 29.84 -10.37
C VAL A 259 3.68 30.17 -9.21
N ARG A 260 4.19 30.56 -8.05
CA ARG A 260 3.33 30.93 -6.91
C ARG A 260 2.74 32.34 -7.06
N ASN A 261 3.42 33.18 -7.82
CA ASN A 261 3.09 34.58 -7.94
C ASN A 261 2.63 35.00 -9.34
N ASP A 262 2.97 34.22 -10.38
CA ASP A 262 2.67 34.60 -11.76
C ASP A 262 2.27 33.38 -12.62
N SER A 263 1.34 33.61 -13.57
CA SER A 263 0.90 32.67 -14.59
C SER A 263 1.71 32.80 -15.89
N GLY A 264 2.67 33.71 -15.95
CA GLY A 264 3.44 34.01 -17.16
C GLY A 264 4.68 34.85 -16.87
N ILE A 265 5.40 35.19 -17.92
CA ILE A 265 6.65 35.96 -17.83
C ILE A 265 6.69 37.04 -18.93
N ASP A 266 7.23 38.21 -18.57
CA ASP A 266 7.50 39.31 -19.51
C ASP A 266 8.94 39.20 -19.98
N VAL A 267 9.13 39.28 -21.31
CA VAL A 267 10.41 39.16 -21.98
C VAL A 267 10.71 40.45 -22.74
N PRO A 268 11.58 41.30 -22.22
CA PRO A 268 11.99 42.50 -22.94
C PRO A 268 12.95 42.14 -24.10
N LEU A 269 12.63 42.61 -25.31
CA LEU A 269 13.32 42.24 -26.53
C LEU A 269 13.81 43.48 -27.25
N SER A 270 15.02 43.42 -27.80
CA SER A 270 15.49 44.34 -28.82
C SER A 270 15.60 43.67 -30.19
N VAL A 271 15.03 44.30 -31.22
CA VAL A 271 15.19 43.89 -32.62
C VAL A 271 16.08 44.90 -33.32
N LEU A 272 17.19 44.40 -33.84
CA LEU A 272 18.24 45.24 -34.48
C LEU A 272 18.30 44.97 -35.97
N HIS A 273 18.53 46.03 -36.72
CA HIS A 273 18.84 45.96 -38.15
C HIS A 273 20.32 46.15 -38.38
N GLU A 274 20.99 45.16 -38.98
CA GLU A 274 22.43 45.15 -39.22
C GLU A 274 22.77 45.35 -40.71
N GLY A 275 21.87 45.99 -41.48
CA GLY A 275 22.02 46.26 -42.89
C GLY A 275 22.03 47.73 -43.25
N THR A 276 22.20 48.03 -44.53
CA THR A 276 22.13 49.38 -45.09
C THR A 276 20.72 49.62 -45.69
N GLY A 277 20.11 50.76 -45.35
CA GLY A 277 18.75 51.09 -45.79
C GLY A 277 17.64 50.67 -44.87
N ASN A 278 16.44 51.16 -45.11
CA ASN A 278 15.29 50.86 -44.29
C ASN A 278 14.71 49.49 -44.66
N GLN A 279 14.38 48.70 -43.66
CA GLN A 279 13.79 47.36 -43.83
C GLN A 279 12.53 47.22 -42.99
N SER A 280 11.49 46.61 -43.58
CA SER A 280 10.34 46.16 -42.80
C SER A 280 10.68 44.78 -42.17
N VAL A 281 10.51 44.67 -40.86
CA VAL A 281 10.81 43.47 -40.08
C VAL A 281 9.52 42.89 -39.57
N VAL A 282 9.40 41.56 -39.65
CA VAL A 282 8.32 40.78 -39.05
C VAL A 282 8.91 39.99 -37.90
N LEU A 283 8.32 40.15 -36.71
CA LEU A 283 8.67 39.42 -35.50
C LEU A 283 7.58 38.34 -35.21
N SER A 284 8.00 37.17 -34.87
CA SER A 284 7.11 36.08 -34.42
C SER A 284 7.71 35.31 -33.26
N ALA A 285 6.85 34.72 -32.45
CA ALA A 285 7.24 33.86 -31.35
C ALA A 285 6.50 32.52 -31.47
N THR A 286 7.22 31.43 -31.38
CA THR A 286 6.67 30.08 -31.43
C THR A 286 7.22 29.26 -30.29
N MET A 287 6.36 28.42 -29.67
CA MET A 287 6.85 27.44 -28.68
C MET A 287 7.52 26.29 -29.43
N VAL A 288 8.69 25.92 -28.97
CA VAL A 288 9.40 24.74 -29.47
C VAL A 288 9.13 23.61 -28.50
N GLN A 289 8.59 22.52 -29.01
CA GLN A 289 8.40 21.31 -28.20
C GLN A 289 9.76 20.65 -28.00
N ILE A 290 10.16 20.46 -26.73
CA ILE A 290 11.31 19.66 -26.39
C ILE A 290 10.79 18.27 -26.02
N PRO A 291 10.98 17.22 -26.86
CA PRO A 291 10.59 15.87 -26.51
C PRO A 291 11.43 15.38 -25.34
N VAL A 292 10.77 14.73 -24.38
CA VAL A 292 11.43 13.98 -23.31
C VAL A 292 11.28 12.50 -23.63
N PRO A 293 12.33 11.80 -24.01
CA PRO A 293 12.24 10.41 -24.41
C PRO A 293 11.78 9.50 -23.30
N GLY A 294 10.99 8.46 -23.64
CA GLY A 294 10.65 7.35 -22.75
C GLY A 294 9.63 7.65 -21.66
N ARG A 295 8.91 8.76 -21.73
CA ARG A 295 7.90 9.15 -20.74
C ARG A 295 6.60 9.55 -21.37
N ASP A 296 5.89 8.61 -21.98
CA ASP A 296 4.58 8.83 -22.60
C ASP A 296 3.51 9.39 -21.64
N ASN A 297 3.77 9.34 -20.33
CA ASN A 297 2.87 9.80 -19.28
C ASN A 297 3.34 11.05 -18.52
N PHE A 298 4.50 11.59 -18.83
CA PHE A 298 4.94 12.87 -18.28
C PHE A 298 4.50 13.99 -19.20
N PHE A 299 3.73 14.90 -18.65
CA PHE A 299 3.28 16.08 -19.34
C PHE A 299 4.48 16.85 -19.89
N LEU A 300 4.71 16.71 -21.20
CA LEU A 300 5.44 17.72 -21.93
C LEU A 300 4.60 18.98 -21.86
N PRO A 301 5.21 20.13 -21.55
CA PRO A 301 4.50 21.38 -21.67
C PRO A 301 3.94 21.48 -23.08
N SER A 302 2.63 21.51 -23.22
CA SER A 302 2.04 21.68 -24.55
C SER A 302 2.35 23.08 -25.04
N PRO A 303 2.98 23.25 -26.20
CA PRO A 303 3.25 24.57 -26.76
C PRO A 303 2.00 25.42 -26.96
N ASP A 304 0.85 24.75 -27.12
CA ASP A 304 -0.44 25.40 -27.42
C ASP A 304 -1.12 25.99 -26.17
N LEU A 305 -0.61 25.72 -24.99
CA LEU A 305 -1.14 26.29 -23.73
C LEU A 305 -0.59 27.69 -23.43
N TRP A 306 0.39 28.16 -24.17
CA TRP A 306 1.00 29.46 -23.94
C TRP A 306 0.51 30.50 -24.95
N THR A 307 -0.08 31.60 -24.47
CA THR A 307 -0.31 32.80 -25.28
C THR A 307 1.00 33.56 -25.41
N ARG A 308 1.14 34.26 -26.55
CA ARG A 308 2.31 35.06 -26.95
C ARG A 308 1.83 36.39 -27.43
N THR A 309 1.98 37.40 -26.60
CA THR A 309 1.42 38.72 -26.87
C THR A 309 2.55 39.75 -26.88
N PHE A 310 2.77 40.37 -28.03
CA PHE A 310 3.65 41.53 -28.16
C PHE A 310 2.86 42.79 -27.74
N ASP A 311 3.52 43.69 -27.01
CA ASP A 311 2.96 45.00 -26.62
C ASP A 311 2.84 45.98 -27.80
N GLU A 312 3.51 45.66 -28.93
CA GLU A 312 3.47 46.40 -30.16
C GLU A 312 3.11 45.53 -31.39
N ALA A 313 2.92 46.19 -32.56
CA ALA A 313 2.68 45.49 -33.81
C ALA A 313 3.87 44.60 -34.16
N ALA A 314 3.60 43.33 -34.52
CA ALA A 314 4.61 42.36 -34.92
C ALA A 314 5.32 42.68 -36.26
N THR A 315 4.88 43.71 -36.98
CA THR A 315 5.51 44.20 -38.21
C THR A 315 5.81 45.68 -38.07
N PHE A 316 7.06 46.06 -38.26
CA PHE A 316 7.55 47.45 -38.12
C PHE A 316 8.76 47.69 -39.01
N THR A 317 9.06 48.95 -39.24
CA THR A 317 10.22 49.35 -40.08
C THR A 317 11.39 49.78 -39.21
N LEU A 318 12.56 49.21 -39.46
CA LEU A 318 13.85 49.64 -38.91
C LEU A 318 14.64 50.41 -39.98
N THR A 319 15.36 51.42 -39.53
CA THR A 319 16.24 52.22 -40.38
C THR A 319 17.66 51.64 -40.46
N ALA A 320 18.50 52.18 -41.33
CA ALA A 320 19.86 51.69 -41.53
C ALA A 320 20.66 51.62 -40.24
N GLN A 321 21.57 50.63 -40.14
CA GLN A 321 22.48 50.47 -39.02
C GLN A 321 23.21 51.78 -38.67
N GLY A 322 23.30 52.10 -37.38
CA GLY A 322 23.91 53.30 -36.85
C GLY A 322 22.99 54.52 -36.78
N THR A 323 21.74 54.43 -37.15
CA THR A 323 20.71 55.43 -36.93
C THR A 323 19.91 55.18 -35.66
N ALA A 324 19.17 56.16 -35.17
CA ALA A 324 18.42 56.07 -33.89
C ALA A 324 17.36 55.00 -33.94
N ASP A 325 16.76 54.73 -35.11
CA ASP A 325 15.69 53.77 -35.28
C ASP A 325 16.16 52.44 -35.93
N ALA A 326 17.48 52.16 -35.81
CA ALA A 326 18.06 50.88 -36.25
C ALA A 326 17.77 49.74 -35.30
N ASN A 327 17.28 50.01 -34.11
CA ASN A 327 16.78 49.04 -33.15
C ASN A 327 15.42 49.45 -32.60
N LYS A 328 14.66 48.48 -32.14
CA LYS A 328 13.35 48.65 -31.51
C LYS A 328 13.20 47.71 -30.32
N SER A 329 12.87 48.28 -29.17
CA SER A 329 12.50 47.50 -27.97
C SER A 329 11.02 47.12 -28.03
N ILE A 330 10.69 45.90 -27.69
CA ILE A 330 9.35 45.31 -27.71
C ILE A 330 9.26 44.36 -26.50
N ASN A 331 8.15 44.37 -25.80
CA ASN A 331 7.91 43.41 -24.75
C ASN A 331 7.04 42.23 -25.23
N LEU A 332 7.47 40.99 -24.93
CA LEU A 332 6.70 39.78 -25.21
C LEU A 332 6.18 39.22 -23.88
N ARG A 333 4.85 39.21 -23.70
CA ARG A 333 4.22 38.49 -22.62
C ARG A 333 3.95 37.05 -23.03
N LEU A 334 4.49 36.11 -22.27
CA LEU A 334 4.25 34.69 -22.35
C LEU A 334 3.42 34.26 -21.17
N GLU A 335 2.24 33.68 -21.37
CA GLU A 335 1.30 33.34 -20.31
C GLU A 335 0.65 31.99 -20.56
N ASP A 336 0.63 31.12 -19.54
CA ASP A 336 -0.06 29.85 -19.61
C ASP A 336 -1.57 30.07 -19.39
N ILE A 337 -2.37 29.71 -20.39
CA ILE A 337 -3.84 29.89 -20.38
C ILE A 337 -4.57 28.94 -19.43
N ASP A 338 -3.94 27.86 -19.02
CA ASP A 338 -4.50 26.90 -18.06
C ASP A 338 -4.16 27.26 -16.61
N ALA A 339 -3.16 28.13 -16.39
CA ALA A 339 -2.82 28.61 -15.07
C ALA A 339 -3.89 29.58 -14.56
N ASP A 340 -4.29 29.38 -13.31
CA ASP A 340 -5.29 30.23 -12.64
C ASP A 340 -4.97 30.30 -11.16
N LEU A 341 -4.36 31.39 -10.76
CA LEU A 341 -3.98 31.66 -9.37
C LEU A 341 -5.04 32.43 -8.57
N THR A 342 -6.11 32.89 -9.24
CA THR A 342 -7.03 33.90 -8.67
C THR A 342 -8.47 33.45 -8.55
N THR A 343 -8.97 32.59 -9.43
CA THR A 343 -10.41 32.23 -9.48
C THR A 343 -10.78 31.32 -8.30
N ASP A 344 -9.90 30.43 -7.90
CA ASP A 344 -10.08 29.56 -6.73
C ASP A 344 -8.79 29.57 -5.88
N PRO A 345 -8.64 30.49 -4.93
CA PRO A 345 -7.44 30.59 -4.09
C PRO A 345 -7.15 29.37 -3.26
N ASP A 346 -8.16 28.53 -2.97
CA ASP A 346 -8.01 27.28 -2.22
C ASP A 346 -7.57 26.12 -3.14
N ASN A 347 -7.61 26.34 -4.47
CA ASN A 347 -7.30 25.32 -5.48
C ASN A 347 -6.62 25.96 -6.71
N PRO A 348 -5.50 26.66 -6.55
CA PRO A 348 -4.83 27.32 -7.64
C PRO A 348 -4.35 26.32 -8.69
N ARG A 349 -4.42 26.71 -9.96
CA ARG A 349 -3.80 25.96 -11.06
C ARG A 349 -2.52 26.64 -11.45
N TYR A 350 -1.41 25.99 -11.14
CA TYR A 350 -0.07 26.49 -11.44
C TYR A 350 0.36 26.14 -12.85
N VAL A 351 1.24 26.95 -13.41
CA VAL A 351 2.00 26.59 -14.62
C VAL A 351 2.72 25.29 -14.38
N ARG A 352 2.60 24.32 -15.30
CA ARG A 352 3.21 22.99 -15.17
C ARG A 352 4.73 23.11 -15.11
N SER A 353 5.36 22.29 -14.25
CA SER A 353 6.82 22.26 -14.16
C SER A 353 7.46 21.74 -15.44
N GLY A 354 8.65 22.21 -15.72
CA GLY A 354 9.43 21.79 -16.87
C GLY A 354 10.19 22.92 -17.52
N THR A 355 10.85 22.60 -18.62
CA THR A 355 11.60 23.56 -19.42
C THR A 355 10.80 23.87 -20.67
N TYR A 356 10.44 25.14 -20.84
CA TYR A 356 9.75 25.63 -22.02
C TYR A 356 10.74 26.40 -22.89
N VAL A 357 10.67 26.23 -24.20
CA VAL A 357 11.53 26.97 -25.13
C VAL A 357 10.66 27.73 -26.12
N VAL A 358 10.83 29.02 -26.10
CA VAL A 358 10.20 29.92 -27.07
C VAL A 358 11.24 30.32 -28.08
N GLU A 359 10.94 30.09 -29.34
CA GLU A 359 11.74 30.57 -30.46
C GLU A 359 11.18 31.89 -30.99
N LEU A 360 11.96 32.93 -30.88
CA LEU A 360 11.71 34.22 -31.48
C LEU A 360 12.32 34.25 -32.85
N THR A 361 11.56 34.68 -33.85
CA THR A 361 12.07 34.85 -35.20
C THR A 361 11.85 36.28 -35.63
N ALA A 362 12.92 36.97 -35.96
CA ALA A 362 12.89 38.25 -36.67
C ALA A 362 13.32 38.03 -38.14
N ARG A 363 12.52 38.49 -39.09
CA ARG A 363 12.83 38.34 -40.51
C ARG A 363 12.47 39.59 -41.27
N TYR A 364 13.14 39.84 -42.42
CA TYR A 364 12.72 40.88 -43.32
C TYR A 364 11.42 40.48 -44.05
N GLU A 365 10.47 41.40 -44.11
CA GLU A 365 9.16 41.14 -44.73
C GLU A 365 9.29 40.79 -46.24
N TYR A 366 10.15 41.51 -46.95
CA TYR A 366 10.33 41.34 -48.41
C TYR A 366 11.50 40.42 -48.78
N GLN A 367 12.28 39.97 -47.82
CA GLN A 367 13.37 39.01 -47.96
C GLN A 367 13.32 37.97 -46.83
N PRO A 368 12.32 37.09 -46.81
CA PRO A 368 12.06 36.20 -45.66
C PRO A 368 13.15 35.17 -45.44
N THR A 369 14.10 35.02 -46.37
CA THR A 369 15.31 34.20 -46.16
C THR A 369 16.35 34.88 -45.27
N VAL A 370 16.27 36.21 -45.10
CA VAL A 370 17.08 36.91 -44.12
C VAL A 370 16.34 36.91 -42.79
N THR A 371 16.71 36.02 -41.95
CA THR A 371 16.05 35.75 -40.67
C THR A 371 17.08 35.55 -39.55
N HIS A 372 16.70 35.84 -38.31
CA HIS A 372 17.45 35.52 -37.12
C HIS A 372 16.51 34.93 -36.08
N THR A 373 16.94 33.86 -35.41
CA THR A 373 16.18 33.21 -34.36
C THR A 373 16.93 33.36 -33.05
N GLN A 374 16.18 33.63 -31.97
CA GLN A 374 16.67 33.62 -30.61
C GLN A 374 15.77 32.70 -29.79
N ARG A 375 16.35 31.71 -29.14
CA ARG A 375 15.60 30.84 -28.23
C ARG A 375 15.69 31.35 -26.80
N ILE A 376 14.54 31.38 -26.13
CA ILE A 376 14.38 31.71 -24.73
C ILE A 376 13.98 30.45 -24.03
N THR A 377 14.70 30.10 -22.99
CA THR A 377 14.39 28.98 -22.12
C THR A 377 13.72 29.49 -20.85
N ILE A 378 12.53 28.98 -20.54
CA ILE A 378 11.80 29.28 -19.32
C ILE A 378 11.85 28.03 -18.47
N GLU A 379 12.48 28.12 -17.32
CA GLU A 379 12.50 27.06 -16.32
C GLU A 379 11.37 27.28 -15.34
N VAL A 380 10.48 26.29 -15.24
CA VAL A 380 9.40 26.25 -14.27
C VAL A 380 9.74 25.17 -13.27
N GLU A 381 10.11 25.56 -12.07
CA GLU A 381 10.48 24.63 -11.00
C GLU A 381 9.28 23.78 -10.57
N GLN A 382 9.54 22.56 -10.14
CA GLN A 382 8.54 21.70 -9.56
C GLN A 382 8.07 22.30 -8.23
N LEU A 383 6.76 22.42 -8.10
CA LEU A 383 6.08 22.80 -6.87
C LEU A 383 5.26 21.61 -6.41
N ASP A 384 5.69 20.98 -5.35
CA ASP A 384 4.91 19.93 -4.69
C ASP A 384 3.88 20.57 -3.77
N GLN A 385 2.64 20.23 -3.96
CA GLN A 385 1.54 20.58 -3.06
C GLN A 385 0.54 19.44 -2.96
N VAL A 386 -0.03 19.29 -1.80
CA VAL A 386 -1.01 18.24 -1.52
C VAL A 386 -2.21 18.82 -0.79
N GLN A 387 -3.39 18.45 -1.23
CA GLN A 387 -4.63 18.68 -0.50
C GLN A 387 -5.14 17.34 0.03
N VAL A 388 -5.47 17.31 1.31
CA VAL A 388 -6.04 16.13 1.94
C VAL A 388 -7.43 16.47 2.44
N VAL A 389 -8.39 15.61 2.12
CA VAL A 389 -9.79 15.76 2.57
C VAL A 389 -10.21 14.47 3.23
N ALA A 390 -10.58 14.55 4.48
CA ALA A 390 -11.19 13.44 5.18
C ALA A 390 -12.72 13.54 5.11
N ALA A 391 -13.38 12.43 4.88
CA ALA A 391 -14.83 12.30 4.80
C ALA A 391 -15.33 11.18 5.71
N GLY A 392 -16.54 11.36 6.25
CA GLY A 392 -17.12 10.43 7.21
C GLY A 392 -16.43 10.47 8.57
N THR A 393 -15.92 11.64 8.95
CA THR A 393 -15.11 11.85 10.17
C THR A 393 -15.94 12.23 11.40
N SER A 394 -17.21 12.55 11.23
CA SER A 394 -18.11 12.92 12.32
C SER A 394 -18.88 11.71 12.85
N GLY A 395 -18.94 11.57 14.18
CA GLY A 395 -19.69 10.49 14.85
C GLY A 395 -19.10 9.11 14.58
N LEU A 396 -17.78 9.02 14.44
CA LEU A 396 -17.11 7.74 14.30
C LEU A 396 -17.12 7.00 15.63
N GLU A 397 -17.76 5.86 15.61
CA GLU A 397 -18.00 5.06 16.79
C GLU A 397 -17.75 3.58 16.46
N ALA A 398 -17.25 2.80 17.40
CA ALA A 398 -17.17 1.36 17.31
C ALA A 398 -17.20 0.70 18.70
N VAL A 399 -17.72 -0.51 18.77
CA VAL A 399 -17.59 -1.34 19.98
C VAL A 399 -16.25 -2.08 19.97
N PRO A 400 -15.75 -2.49 21.13
CA PRO A 400 -14.55 -3.33 21.22
C PRO A 400 -14.64 -4.55 20.30
N GLY A 401 -13.54 -4.88 19.61
CA GLY A 401 -13.47 -5.97 18.64
C GLY A 401 -14.03 -5.62 17.25
N GLN A 402 -14.51 -4.41 17.05
CA GLN A 402 -15.00 -3.93 15.74
C GLN A 402 -14.11 -2.79 15.21
N SER A 403 -14.32 -2.42 13.98
CA SER A 403 -13.59 -1.32 13.35
C SER A 403 -14.51 -0.17 12.99
N SER A 404 -14.01 1.05 13.13
CA SER A 404 -14.57 2.24 12.53
C SER A 404 -13.85 2.55 11.23
N VAL A 405 -14.56 3.13 10.26
CA VAL A 405 -14.01 3.40 8.92
C VAL A 405 -14.36 4.83 8.51
N PHE A 406 -13.36 5.54 8.06
CA PHE A 406 -13.51 6.84 7.38
C PHE A 406 -12.72 6.83 6.07
N SER A 407 -12.89 7.85 5.26
CA SER A 407 -12.18 7.98 3.99
C SER A 407 -11.25 9.17 4.02
N ILE A 408 -10.05 9.00 3.48
CA ILE A 408 -9.12 10.08 3.16
C ILE A 408 -8.97 10.13 1.65
N SER A 409 -8.99 11.33 1.10
CA SER A 409 -8.67 11.59 -0.29
C SER A 409 -7.45 12.49 -0.36
N VAL A 410 -6.39 11.99 -0.99
CA VAL A 410 -5.14 12.72 -1.23
C VAL A 410 -5.17 13.22 -2.66
N ARG A 411 -5.00 14.52 -2.87
CA ARG A 411 -4.99 15.16 -4.18
C ARG A 411 -3.67 15.87 -4.41
N ASN A 412 -3.05 15.63 -5.55
CA ASN A 412 -1.92 16.43 -5.98
C ASN A 412 -2.43 17.80 -6.47
N THR A 413 -2.10 18.86 -5.76
CA THR A 413 -2.40 20.26 -6.14
C THR A 413 -1.15 21.02 -6.57
N GLY A 414 -0.02 20.33 -6.73
CA GLY A 414 1.20 20.88 -7.27
C GLY A 414 1.17 21.04 -8.79
N ASN A 415 2.30 21.39 -9.38
CA ASN A 415 2.44 21.65 -10.81
C ASN A 415 3.16 20.55 -11.59
N ALA A 416 3.44 19.42 -10.96
CA ALA A 416 4.04 18.23 -11.55
C ALA A 416 3.40 16.96 -10.99
N PRO A 417 3.53 15.81 -11.67
CA PRO A 417 3.28 14.52 -11.05
C PRO A 417 4.18 14.36 -9.83
N ALA A 418 3.57 14.00 -8.69
CA ALA A 418 4.30 13.88 -7.44
C ALA A 418 3.92 12.60 -6.69
N GLN A 419 4.88 12.03 -5.99
CA GLN A 419 4.71 10.82 -5.19
C GLN A 419 4.55 11.20 -3.73
N TYR A 420 3.57 10.58 -3.07
CA TYR A 420 3.26 10.84 -1.68
C TYR A 420 3.30 9.55 -0.87
N ALA A 421 3.57 9.69 0.40
CA ALA A 421 3.38 8.67 1.42
C ALA A 421 2.32 9.11 2.41
N ILE A 422 1.53 8.16 2.91
CA ILE A 422 0.62 8.38 4.04
C ILE A 422 1.03 7.46 5.19
N ASP A 423 1.01 8.01 6.40
CA ASP A 423 1.18 7.28 7.65
C ASP A 423 0.09 7.72 8.64
N CYS A 424 -0.74 6.76 9.09
CA CYS A 424 -1.82 7.03 10.02
C CYS A 424 -1.51 6.37 11.36
N LEU A 425 -1.41 7.17 12.40
CA LEU A 425 -1.04 6.74 13.74
C LEU A 425 -2.20 6.93 14.72
N SER A 426 -2.50 5.92 15.49
CA SER A 426 -3.43 5.96 16.62
C SER A 426 -2.69 6.39 17.88
N GLU A 427 -3.24 7.34 18.63
CA GLU A 427 -2.70 7.79 19.91
C GLU A 427 -2.74 6.67 20.95
N GLN A 428 -3.78 5.85 20.94
CA GLN A 428 -3.96 4.69 21.81
C GLN A 428 -3.25 3.44 21.29
N ARG A 429 -2.51 3.53 20.15
CA ARG A 429 -1.83 2.42 19.47
C ARG A 429 -2.79 1.34 18.97
N TRP A 430 -4.02 1.71 18.65
CA TRP A 430 -4.92 0.79 17.98
C TRP A 430 -4.45 0.49 16.57
N GLN A 431 -4.84 -0.67 16.06
CA GLN A 431 -4.46 -1.05 14.71
C GLN A 431 -5.16 -0.17 13.68
N VAL A 432 -4.37 0.49 12.85
CA VAL A 432 -4.83 1.28 11.70
C VAL A 432 -4.45 0.56 10.42
N MET A 433 -5.36 0.52 9.46
CA MET A 433 -5.16 -0.12 8.16
C MET A 433 -5.62 0.80 7.04
N LEU A 434 -4.79 0.95 6.01
CA LEU A 434 -5.05 1.79 4.84
C LEU A 434 -5.50 0.96 3.64
N GLY A 435 -6.66 1.28 3.09
CA GLY A 435 -7.21 0.59 1.93
C GLY A 435 -7.43 -0.89 2.18
N SER A 436 -6.81 -1.72 1.36
CA SER A 436 -6.82 -3.19 1.49
C SER A 436 -5.56 -3.74 2.17
N SER A 437 -4.60 -2.88 2.54
CA SER A 437 -3.36 -3.29 3.21
C SER A 437 -3.59 -3.51 4.71
N ASN A 438 -2.73 -4.31 5.33
CA ASN A 438 -2.67 -4.44 6.79
C ASN A 438 -1.65 -3.46 7.41
N SER A 439 -1.31 -2.40 6.70
CA SER A 439 -0.34 -1.39 7.11
C SER A 439 -1.03 -0.07 7.41
N SER A 440 -0.51 0.67 8.38
CA SER A 440 -0.84 2.08 8.62
C SER A 440 -0.07 3.03 7.71
N GLN A 441 0.88 2.50 6.92
CA GLN A 441 1.72 3.25 5.99
C GLN A 441 1.53 2.74 4.56
N LEU A 442 1.49 3.67 3.62
CA LEU A 442 1.37 3.39 2.20
C LEU A 442 2.08 4.47 1.38
N ASP A 443 2.95 4.05 0.47
CA ASP A 443 3.49 4.89 -0.57
C ASP A 443 2.61 4.77 -1.81
N PHE A 444 2.32 5.90 -2.46
CA PHE A 444 1.49 5.93 -3.65
C PHE A 444 2.33 5.85 -4.91
N GLU A 445 1.74 5.31 -5.97
CA GLU A 445 2.22 5.62 -7.33
C GLU A 445 2.09 7.13 -7.57
N PRO A 446 2.94 7.73 -8.42
CA PRO A 446 2.86 9.16 -8.68
C PRO A 446 1.47 9.60 -9.12
N LEU A 447 0.88 10.57 -8.42
CA LEU A 447 -0.37 11.20 -8.79
C LEU A 447 -0.10 12.31 -9.81
N ASN A 448 -0.85 12.32 -10.90
CA ASN A 448 -0.81 13.42 -11.85
C ASN A 448 -1.37 14.71 -11.24
N ILE A 449 -1.14 15.84 -11.90
CA ILE A 449 -1.67 17.14 -11.48
C ILE A 449 -3.20 17.06 -11.38
N LEU A 450 -3.75 17.51 -10.26
CA LEU A 450 -5.17 17.48 -9.90
C LEU A 450 -5.79 16.09 -9.74
N GLU A 451 -5.02 15.03 -9.94
CA GLU A 451 -5.46 13.68 -9.65
C GLU A 451 -5.62 13.48 -8.14
N TYR A 452 -6.62 12.71 -7.76
CA TYR A 452 -6.88 12.39 -6.38
C TYR A 452 -7.01 10.89 -6.18
N LEU A 453 -6.50 10.40 -5.06
CA LEU A 453 -6.60 9.01 -4.65
C LEU A 453 -7.44 8.92 -3.38
N PRO A 454 -8.67 8.42 -3.46
CA PRO A 454 -9.47 8.13 -2.29
C PRO A 454 -9.05 6.80 -1.69
N MET A 455 -8.98 6.73 -0.36
CA MET A 455 -8.75 5.51 0.36
C MET A 455 -9.57 5.41 1.64
N SER A 456 -9.87 4.19 2.05
CA SER A 456 -10.48 3.93 3.35
C SER A 456 -9.40 3.80 4.42
N VAL A 457 -9.63 4.42 5.56
CA VAL A 457 -8.85 4.22 6.77
C VAL A 457 -9.72 3.45 7.75
N ARG A 458 -9.26 2.28 8.13
CA ARG A 458 -9.94 1.40 9.08
C ARG A 458 -9.17 1.37 10.37
N VAL A 459 -9.84 1.68 11.46
CA VAL A 459 -9.27 1.66 12.80
C VAL A 459 -9.97 0.60 13.63
N TYR A 460 -9.22 -0.32 14.15
CA TYR A 460 -9.73 -1.46 14.90
C TYR A 460 -9.67 -1.17 16.40
N VAL A 461 -10.83 -1.08 17.03
CA VAL A 461 -10.94 -0.96 18.49
C VAL A 461 -10.58 -2.32 19.12
N PRO A 462 -9.56 -2.41 19.97
CA PRO A 462 -9.14 -3.68 20.55
C PRO A 462 -10.24 -4.31 21.41
N LEU A 463 -10.14 -5.61 21.61
CA LEU A 463 -10.99 -6.31 22.59
C LEU A 463 -10.71 -5.79 24.00
N VAL A 464 -11.71 -5.87 24.85
CA VAL A 464 -11.57 -5.46 26.25
C VAL A 464 -10.53 -6.33 26.95
N ALA A 465 -9.50 -5.68 27.48
CA ALA A 465 -8.48 -6.29 28.32
C ALA A 465 -8.20 -5.36 29.50
N ASP A 466 -8.20 -5.90 30.73
CA ASP A 466 -7.99 -5.13 31.96
C ASP A 466 -8.91 -3.90 32.10
N GLY A 467 -10.14 -4.01 31.59
CA GLY A 467 -11.13 -2.94 31.62
C GLY A 467 -11.02 -1.87 30.52
N LEU A 468 -10.07 -2.01 29.60
CA LEU A 468 -9.83 -1.06 28.49
C LEU A 468 -10.01 -1.72 27.12
N PRO A 469 -10.53 -1.02 26.08
CA PRO A 469 -11.06 0.34 26.13
C PRO A 469 -12.44 0.41 26.81
N ALA A 470 -12.65 1.44 27.63
CA ALA A 470 -13.92 1.67 28.28
C ALA A 470 -14.91 2.39 27.38
N ALA A 471 -16.21 2.27 27.69
CA ALA A 471 -17.24 3.03 26.97
C ALA A 471 -17.05 4.54 27.15
N GLY A 472 -17.05 5.28 26.05
CA GLY A 472 -16.79 6.72 26.02
C GLY A 472 -15.32 7.09 25.89
N ASP A 473 -14.40 6.13 25.95
CA ASP A 473 -13.01 6.39 25.60
C ASP A 473 -12.91 6.86 24.14
N THR A 474 -11.92 7.70 23.89
CA THR A 474 -11.65 8.20 22.54
C THR A 474 -10.24 7.88 22.13
N ASP A 475 -10.05 7.64 20.84
CA ASP A 475 -8.76 7.59 20.19
C ASP A 475 -8.68 8.66 19.11
N THR A 476 -7.53 9.33 19.06
CA THR A 476 -7.22 10.28 17.99
C THR A 476 -6.30 9.61 16.99
N VAL A 477 -6.80 9.44 15.79
CA VAL A 477 -6.01 8.95 14.66
C VAL A 477 -5.49 10.15 13.87
N THR A 478 -4.18 10.24 13.77
CA THR A 478 -3.48 11.29 13.01
C THR A 478 -2.88 10.69 11.76
N CYS A 479 -3.31 11.19 10.60
CA CYS A 479 -2.77 10.79 9.31
C CYS A 479 -1.83 11.89 8.79
N TYR A 480 -0.59 11.53 8.52
CA TYR A 480 0.44 12.37 7.92
C TYR A 480 0.56 12.02 6.45
N VAL A 481 0.41 12.99 5.59
CA VAL A 481 0.68 12.85 4.15
C VAL A 481 1.91 13.69 3.82
N THR A 482 2.93 13.06 3.26
CA THR A 482 4.22 13.68 2.97
C THR A 482 4.57 13.49 1.50
N SER A 483 5.09 14.54 0.84
CA SER A 483 5.69 14.38 -0.48
C SER A 483 7.01 13.62 -0.35
N LEU A 484 7.25 12.64 -1.25
CA LEU A 484 8.51 11.90 -1.32
C LEU A 484 9.59 12.65 -2.12
N THR A 485 9.18 13.68 -2.88
CA THR A 485 10.08 14.54 -3.63
C THR A 485 10.48 15.79 -2.85
N ASP A 486 9.57 16.34 -2.01
CA ASP A 486 9.85 17.48 -1.12
C ASP A 486 9.34 17.16 0.31
N ALA A 487 10.22 16.67 1.16
CA ALA A 487 9.90 16.31 2.54
C ALA A 487 9.46 17.50 3.42
N SER A 488 9.63 18.74 2.96
CA SER A 488 9.10 19.94 3.64
C SER A 488 7.58 20.08 3.46
N MET A 489 7.03 19.45 2.42
CA MET A 489 5.60 19.43 2.12
C MET A 489 4.93 18.26 2.83
N ASN A 490 4.25 18.58 3.90
CA ASN A 490 3.47 17.61 4.67
C ASN A 490 2.10 18.20 5.03
N PHE A 491 1.15 17.31 5.18
CA PHE A 491 -0.20 17.62 5.63
C PHE A 491 -0.58 16.66 6.76
N THR A 492 -1.35 17.17 7.72
CA THR A 492 -1.80 16.37 8.87
C THR A 492 -3.32 16.49 9.00
N GLU A 493 -3.97 15.34 9.06
CA GLU A 493 -5.42 15.25 9.33
C GLU A 493 -5.64 14.43 10.60
N THR A 494 -6.56 14.86 11.44
CA THR A 494 -6.88 14.18 12.70
C THR A 494 -8.36 13.80 12.75
N VAL A 495 -8.60 12.56 13.20
CA VAL A 495 -9.96 12.02 13.32
C VAL A 495 -10.11 11.35 14.68
N VAL A 496 -11.23 11.63 15.36
CA VAL A 496 -11.53 11.08 16.68
C VAL A 496 -12.56 9.95 16.54
N ILE A 497 -12.26 8.83 17.20
CA ILE A 497 -13.13 7.65 17.27
C ILE A 497 -13.55 7.45 18.72
N THR A 498 -14.85 7.25 18.95
CA THR A 498 -15.42 7.03 20.28
C THR A 498 -15.78 5.56 20.47
N VAL A 499 -15.43 5.01 21.59
CA VAL A 499 -15.77 3.64 21.95
C VAL A 499 -17.20 3.58 22.48
N LEU A 500 -18.03 2.80 21.80
CA LEU A 500 -19.40 2.54 22.23
C LEU A 500 -19.46 1.57 23.39
N ALA A 501 -20.53 1.68 24.16
CA ALA A 501 -20.87 0.71 25.21
C ALA A 501 -21.18 -0.67 24.59
N GLN A 502 -20.56 -1.70 25.14
CA GLN A 502 -20.82 -3.08 24.79
C GLN A 502 -21.13 -3.89 26.05
N GLU A 503 -22.34 -4.42 26.12
CA GLU A 503 -22.72 -5.40 27.14
C GLU A 503 -22.39 -6.81 26.63
N SER A 504 -21.37 -7.44 27.17
CA SER A 504 -20.99 -8.81 26.84
C SER A 504 -20.41 -9.53 28.07
N PHE A 505 -20.70 -10.82 28.19
CA PHE A 505 -20.11 -11.66 29.20
C PHE A 505 -19.95 -13.08 28.71
N ASP A 506 -19.02 -13.80 29.33
CA ASP A 506 -18.81 -15.23 29.09
C ASP A 506 -18.83 -16.02 30.41
N VAL A 507 -19.11 -17.29 30.31
CA VAL A 507 -19.20 -18.19 31.43
C VAL A 507 -18.38 -19.47 31.17
N HIS A 508 -17.61 -19.89 32.18
CA HIS A 508 -16.80 -21.09 32.09
C HIS A 508 -17.14 -21.95 33.32
N LEU A 509 -17.85 -23.06 33.09
CA LEU A 509 -18.13 -24.04 34.10
C LEU A 509 -16.87 -24.88 34.37
N LYS A 510 -16.55 -25.09 35.64
CA LYS A 510 -15.40 -25.87 36.09
C LYS A 510 -15.94 -27.01 36.98
N ASP A 511 -15.49 -28.21 36.76
CA ASP A 511 -15.62 -29.32 37.71
C ASP A 511 -14.34 -29.47 38.52
N ASP A 512 -14.31 -30.45 39.42
CA ASP A 512 -13.13 -30.71 40.29
C ASP A 512 -11.87 -31.14 39.49
N ASP A 513 -12.04 -31.59 38.25
CA ASP A 513 -10.96 -32.01 37.34
C ASP A 513 -10.41 -30.88 36.42
N GLY A 514 -11.00 -29.68 36.43
CA GLY A 514 -10.53 -28.54 35.71
C GLY A 514 -11.59 -27.83 34.85
N PRO A 515 -11.18 -26.85 34.01
CA PRO A 515 -12.13 -26.05 33.23
C PRO A 515 -12.79 -26.89 32.11
N VAL A 516 -14.09 -27.06 32.20
CA VAL A 516 -14.93 -27.53 31.10
C VAL A 516 -15.13 -26.32 30.18
N GLY A 517 -14.56 -26.33 28.95
CA GLY A 517 -14.50 -25.17 28.06
C GLY A 517 -15.84 -24.45 27.84
N PRO A 518 -15.81 -23.21 27.29
CA PRO A 518 -16.93 -22.27 27.27
C PRO A 518 -18.15 -22.75 26.44
N ASN A 519 -18.01 -23.86 25.71
CA ASN A 519 -19.06 -24.41 24.82
C ASN A 519 -19.58 -25.79 25.29
N HIS A 520 -19.19 -26.26 26.45
CA HIS A 520 -19.81 -27.47 27.02
C HIS A 520 -21.21 -27.13 27.54
N LEU A 521 -22.21 -27.48 26.76
CA LEU A 521 -23.63 -27.26 27.10
C LEU A 521 -24.15 -28.28 28.11
N SER A 522 -23.46 -29.42 28.29
CA SER A 522 -23.84 -30.46 29.24
C SER A 522 -22.60 -31.23 29.73
N THR A 523 -22.59 -31.53 31.02
CA THR A 523 -21.65 -32.45 31.64
C THR A 523 -22.41 -33.49 32.43
N ASP A 524 -22.15 -34.79 32.20
CA ASP A 524 -22.69 -35.87 32.98
C ASP A 524 -21.65 -36.22 34.06
N VAL A 525 -22.05 -36.08 35.32
CA VAL A 525 -21.18 -36.35 36.49
C VAL A 525 -21.76 -37.57 37.23
N ALA A 526 -20.93 -38.58 37.35
CA ALA A 526 -21.30 -39.79 38.14
C ALA A 526 -21.12 -39.49 39.63
N VAL A 527 -22.16 -39.73 40.44
CA VAL A 527 -22.23 -39.33 41.83
C VAL A 527 -22.70 -40.49 42.72
N ASP A 528 -22.36 -40.41 44.00
CA ASP A 528 -22.85 -41.35 45.01
C ASP A 528 -24.18 -40.86 45.63
N SER A 529 -25.01 -41.78 46.09
CA SER A 529 -26.20 -41.49 46.88
C SER A 529 -25.84 -40.72 48.16
N GLY A 530 -26.47 -39.57 48.41
CA GLY A 530 -26.18 -38.71 49.57
C GLY A 530 -24.96 -37.82 49.40
N GLU A 531 -24.29 -37.83 48.27
CA GLU A 531 -23.12 -37.00 47.97
C GLU A 531 -23.49 -35.51 47.83
N GLN A 532 -22.54 -34.64 48.14
CA GLN A 532 -22.59 -33.21 47.80
C GLN A 532 -21.56 -32.92 46.74
N VAL A 533 -22.03 -32.57 45.52
CA VAL A 533 -21.19 -32.24 44.39
C VAL A 533 -20.92 -30.74 44.37
N HIS A 534 -19.65 -30.36 44.32
CA HIS A 534 -19.20 -28.97 44.26
C HIS A 534 -18.76 -28.64 42.86
N MET A 535 -19.32 -27.57 42.28
CA MET A 535 -18.94 -27.04 40.98
C MET A 535 -18.71 -25.54 41.08
N ASN A 536 -17.77 -25.04 40.28
CA ASN A 536 -17.48 -23.62 40.17
C ASN A 536 -17.72 -23.17 38.73
N MET A 537 -18.26 -21.98 38.60
CA MET A 537 -18.42 -21.32 37.30
C MET A 537 -17.76 -19.95 37.34
N THR A 538 -16.80 -19.71 36.47
CA THR A 538 -16.23 -18.40 36.31
C THR A 538 -17.10 -17.61 35.34
N VAL A 539 -17.50 -16.43 35.76
CA VAL A 539 -18.23 -15.45 34.94
C VAL A 539 -17.29 -14.27 34.66
N VAL A 540 -17.16 -13.92 33.41
CA VAL A 540 -16.25 -12.84 32.96
C VAL A 540 -17.07 -11.80 32.24
N ASN A 541 -16.97 -10.54 32.62
CA ASN A 541 -17.47 -9.44 31.83
C ASN A 541 -16.50 -9.16 30.67
N THR A 542 -16.87 -9.54 29.46
CA THR A 542 -16.10 -9.29 28.22
C THR A 542 -16.51 -8.01 27.53
N GLY A 543 -17.46 -7.27 28.09
CA GLY A 543 -17.86 -5.94 27.65
C GLY A 543 -17.03 -4.84 28.27
N ASN A 544 -17.28 -3.62 27.86
CA ASN A 544 -16.54 -2.41 28.30
C ASN A 544 -17.35 -1.50 29.23
N ILE A 545 -18.45 -1.96 29.73
CA ILE A 545 -19.25 -1.29 30.78
C ILE A 545 -19.50 -2.25 31.91
N GLU A 546 -19.83 -1.68 33.07
CA GLU A 546 -20.30 -2.44 34.22
C GLU A 546 -21.66 -3.07 33.94
N ILE A 547 -21.80 -4.36 34.20
CA ILE A 547 -23.04 -5.10 33.98
C ILE A 547 -23.50 -5.85 35.24
N PRO A 548 -24.76 -5.71 35.64
CA PRO A 548 -25.36 -6.57 36.63
C PRO A 548 -25.76 -7.91 36.01
N LEU A 549 -25.45 -8.99 36.65
CA LEU A 549 -25.70 -10.36 36.24
C LEU A 549 -26.47 -11.12 37.28
N ASP A 550 -27.28 -12.03 36.78
CA ASP A 550 -28.12 -12.92 37.54
C ASP A 550 -27.74 -14.38 37.23
N VAL A 551 -27.39 -15.16 38.20
CA VAL A 551 -27.12 -16.57 38.03
C VAL A 551 -28.19 -17.37 38.77
N SER A 552 -28.90 -18.18 37.99
CA SER A 552 -29.99 -19.02 38.52
C SER A 552 -29.81 -20.47 38.10
N VAL A 553 -30.30 -21.42 38.93
CA VAL A 553 -30.26 -22.85 38.68
C VAL A 553 -31.69 -23.42 38.75
N LEU A 554 -32.06 -24.16 37.72
CA LEU A 554 -33.32 -24.86 37.64
C LEU A 554 -33.05 -26.36 37.53
N PRO A 555 -33.46 -27.16 38.54
CA PRO A 555 -33.38 -28.60 38.49
C PRO A 555 -34.57 -29.20 37.74
N ASP A 556 -34.38 -30.33 37.05
CA ASP A 556 -35.47 -31.12 36.47
C ASP A 556 -36.31 -31.78 37.57
N ASN A 557 -35.64 -32.28 38.62
CA ASN A 557 -36.27 -32.79 39.84
C ASN A 557 -36.01 -31.86 41.05
N PRO A 558 -37.03 -31.14 41.57
CA PRO A 558 -36.89 -30.17 42.63
C PRO A 558 -36.59 -30.77 44.02
N GLN A 559 -36.57 -32.10 44.17
CA GLN A 559 -36.23 -32.77 45.45
C GLN A 559 -34.72 -32.83 45.71
N TRP A 560 -33.90 -32.63 44.70
CA TRP A 560 -32.45 -32.52 44.91
C TRP A 560 -32.10 -31.14 45.41
N ALA A 561 -31.29 -31.12 46.47
CA ALA A 561 -30.88 -29.85 47.12
C ALA A 561 -29.95 -29.05 46.20
N ILE A 562 -30.12 -27.75 46.19
CA ILE A 562 -29.23 -26.83 45.48
C ILE A 562 -28.84 -25.68 46.39
N GLN A 563 -27.58 -25.32 46.37
CA GLN A 563 -27.09 -24.09 46.96
C GLN A 563 -26.21 -23.36 45.93
N VAL A 564 -26.50 -22.11 45.70
CA VAL A 564 -25.67 -21.22 44.87
C VAL A 564 -25.06 -20.16 45.78
N SER A 565 -23.79 -19.90 45.62
CA SER A 565 -23.10 -18.91 46.46
C SER A 565 -22.17 -18.03 45.62
N TYR A 566 -22.14 -16.76 46.00
CA TYR A 566 -21.24 -15.78 45.48
C TYR A 566 -20.84 -14.86 46.64
N ASP A 567 -19.54 -14.75 46.93
CA ASP A 567 -19.04 -14.02 48.08
C ASP A 567 -19.77 -14.45 49.39
N ASP A 568 -20.33 -13.52 50.15
CA ASP A 568 -21.12 -13.81 51.36
C ASP A 568 -22.61 -14.11 51.05
N GLN A 569 -23.03 -14.01 49.76
CA GLN A 569 -24.40 -14.35 49.39
C GLN A 569 -24.56 -15.84 49.19
N GLN A 570 -25.59 -16.39 49.80
CA GLN A 570 -26.01 -17.78 49.62
C GLN A 570 -27.51 -17.86 49.43
N ASP A 571 -27.94 -18.53 48.37
CA ASP A 571 -29.33 -18.80 48.07
C ASP A 571 -29.52 -20.22 47.60
N SER A 572 -30.74 -20.71 47.65
CA SER A 572 -31.05 -22.08 47.18
C SER A 572 -31.04 -22.19 45.67
N ARG A 573 -31.17 -21.11 44.90
CA ARG A 573 -31.33 -21.17 43.43
C ARG A 573 -30.81 -19.96 42.66
N ARG A 574 -30.43 -18.85 43.31
CA ARG A 574 -30.13 -17.59 42.62
C ARG A 574 -29.16 -16.72 43.40
N VAL A 575 -28.22 -16.12 42.68
CA VAL A 575 -27.36 -15.04 43.20
C VAL A 575 -27.28 -13.92 42.14
N THR A 576 -27.07 -12.70 42.61
CA THR A 576 -26.90 -11.52 41.73
C THR A 576 -25.65 -10.77 42.11
N PHE A 577 -24.93 -10.28 41.12
CA PHE A 577 -23.71 -9.49 41.30
C PHE A 577 -23.49 -8.55 40.13
N THR A 578 -22.56 -7.63 40.30
CA THR A 578 -22.17 -6.68 39.23
C THR A 578 -20.69 -6.87 38.93
N LEU A 579 -20.35 -6.94 37.65
CA LEU A 579 -18.96 -7.03 37.20
C LEU A 579 -18.60 -5.79 36.39
N GLY A 580 -17.51 -5.14 36.74
CA GLY A 580 -16.89 -4.12 35.94
C GLY A 580 -16.25 -4.70 34.65
N PRO A 581 -15.90 -3.84 33.68
CA PRO A 581 -15.24 -4.26 32.43
C PRO A 581 -14.00 -5.10 32.69
N GLY A 582 -13.89 -6.25 32.00
CA GLY A 582 -12.76 -7.17 32.12
C GLY A 582 -12.68 -7.93 33.44
N GLN A 583 -13.57 -7.65 34.38
CA GLN A 583 -13.58 -8.38 35.67
C GLN A 583 -14.20 -9.76 35.55
N SER A 584 -13.71 -10.68 36.36
CA SER A 584 -14.23 -12.04 36.49
C SER A 584 -14.50 -12.38 37.93
N THR A 585 -15.43 -13.31 38.15
CA THR A 585 -15.72 -13.85 39.46
C THR A 585 -16.13 -15.31 39.38
N ASP A 586 -16.00 -16.03 40.48
CA ASP A 586 -16.44 -17.43 40.57
C ASP A 586 -17.75 -17.52 41.34
N VAL A 587 -18.72 -18.23 40.76
CA VAL A 587 -19.97 -18.65 41.39
C VAL A 587 -19.85 -20.13 41.74
N ARG A 588 -20.12 -20.48 43.01
CA ARG A 588 -20.05 -21.83 43.49
C ARG A 588 -21.43 -22.47 43.56
N PHE A 589 -21.54 -23.69 43.11
CA PHE A 589 -22.73 -24.52 43.16
C PHE A 589 -22.46 -25.71 44.06
N ILE A 590 -23.44 -26.08 44.91
CA ILE A 590 -23.46 -27.30 45.68
C ILE A 590 -24.76 -28.00 45.35
N PHE A 591 -24.66 -29.20 44.78
CA PHE A 591 -25.78 -30.04 44.43
C PHE A 591 -25.80 -31.22 45.45
N GLY A 592 -26.92 -31.38 46.13
CA GLY A 592 -27.08 -32.45 47.12
C GLY A 592 -27.89 -33.60 46.49
N VAL A 593 -27.26 -34.76 46.38
CA VAL A 593 -27.89 -36.00 45.94
C VAL A 593 -28.71 -36.57 47.12
N PRO A 594 -30.02 -36.91 46.91
CA PRO A 594 -30.78 -37.52 47.99
C PRO A 594 -30.18 -38.84 48.43
N VAL A 595 -30.18 -39.11 49.74
CA VAL A 595 -29.72 -40.38 50.30
C VAL A 595 -30.59 -41.59 49.91
N THR A 596 -31.79 -41.32 49.33
CA THR A 596 -32.71 -42.30 48.85
C THR A 596 -32.64 -42.50 47.35
N ALA A 597 -31.69 -41.86 46.66
CA ALA A 597 -31.49 -42.00 45.25
C ALA A 597 -30.96 -43.39 44.88
N GLU A 598 -31.54 -44.01 43.88
CA GLU A 598 -31.22 -45.35 43.40
C GLU A 598 -30.26 -45.30 42.21
N GLU A 599 -29.63 -46.42 41.87
CA GLU A 599 -28.78 -46.55 40.71
C GLU A 599 -29.49 -46.09 39.44
N GLY A 600 -28.85 -45.26 38.64
CA GLY A 600 -29.39 -44.74 37.37
C GLY A 600 -30.32 -43.53 37.54
N ASP A 601 -30.69 -43.18 38.80
CA ASP A 601 -31.39 -41.92 39.01
C ASP A 601 -30.53 -40.75 38.52
N SER A 602 -31.16 -39.80 37.86
CA SER A 602 -30.47 -38.64 37.32
C SER A 602 -31.26 -37.36 37.51
N ASN A 603 -30.55 -36.26 37.63
CA ASN A 603 -31.17 -34.94 37.64
C ASN A 603 -30.33 -33.94 36.83
N GLY A 604 -30.98 -33.34 35.87
CA GLY A 604 -30.41 -32.23 35.12
C GLY A 604 -30.58 -30.91 35.87
N PHE A 605 -29.54 -30.11 35.85
CA PHE A 605 -29.50 -28.75 36.41
C PHE A 605 -29.17 -27.76 35.34
N THR A 606 -30.18 -26.95 34.95
CA THR A 606 -29.97 -25.85 34.02
C THR A 606 -29.48 -24.65 34.77
N ILE A 607 -28.21 -24.29 34.54
CA ILE A 607 -27.55 -23.08 35.06
C ILE A 607 -27.70 -21.98 34.05
N ARG A 608 -28.37 -20.90 34.41
CA ARG A 608 -28.58 -19.75 33.55
C ARG A 608 -27.95 -18.52 34.16
N THR A 609 -27.04 -17.92 33.41
CA THR A 609 -26.47 -16.60 33.69
C THR A 609 -27.07 -15.61 32.75
N GLU A 610 -27.69 -14.55 33.23
CA GLU A 610 -28.36 -13.58 32.40
C GLU A 610 -28.14 -12.14 32.81
N ARG A 611 -28.04 -11.27 31.84
CA ARG A 611 -28.18 -9.83 31.95
C ARG A 611 -29.61 -9.38 31.67
N SER A 612 -30.23 -10.04 30.67
CA SER A 612 -31.61 -9.81 30.26
C SER A 612 -32.16 -11.09 29.58
N LEU A 613 -33.44 -11.12 29.26
CA LEU A 613 -34.07 -12.24 28.56
C LEU A 613 -33.44 -12.57 27.19
N SER A 614 -32.83 -11.58 26.54
CA SER A 614 -32.16 -11.74 25.23
C SER A 614 -30.63 -11.89 25.33
N ASN A 615 -30.04 -11.54 26.49
CA ASN A 615 -28.59 -11.65 26.71
C ASN A 615 -28.34 -12.56 27.90
N PHE A 616 -28.18 -13.86 27.61
CA PHE A 616 -27.97 -14.91 28.59
C PHE A 616 -27.03 -15.98 28.07
N ARG A 617 -26.45 -16.74 29.00
CA ARG A 617 -25.74 -18.01 28.76
C ARG A 617 -26.42 -19.10 29.53
N GLN A 618 -26.41 -20.31 29.01
CA GLN A 618 -27.02 -21.46 29.64
C GLN A 618 -26.10 -22.67 29.54
N ASN A 619 -25.89 -23.31 30.67
CA ASN A 619 -25.15 -24.55 30.78
C ASN A 619 -26.07 -25.60 31.44
N ILE A 620 -25.89 -26.87 31.10
CA ILE A 620 -26.64 -27.98 31.70
C ILE A 620 -25.61 -28.95 32.29
N THR A 621 -25.85 -29.30 33.54
CA THR A 621 -25.08 -30.33 34.23
C THR A 621 -26.06 -31.43 34.65
N THR A 622 -25.76 -32.71 34.35
CA THR A 622 -26.55 -33.85 34.75
C THR A 622 -25.78 -34.67 35.76
N LEU A 623 -26.35 -34.86 36.92
CA LEU A 623 -25.79 -35.78 37.91
C LEU A 623 -26.49 -37.14 37.74
N VAL A 624 -25.69 -38.21 37.66
CA VAL A 624 -26.17 -39.59 37.48
C VAL A 624 -25.67 -40.43 38.61
N VAL A 625 -26.59 -41.02 39.36
CA VAL A 625 -26.25 -41.86 40.51
C VAL A 625 -25.63 -43.19 40.03
N LYS A 626 -24.37 -43.39 40.47
CA LYS A 626 -23.66 -44.62 40.16
C LYS A 626 -24.06 -45.76 41.06
N ASP A 627 -23.74 -46.96 40.64
CA ASP A 627 -23.97 -48.19 41.41
C ASP A 627 -23.09 -48.23 42.68
N GLU A 628 -23.70 -48.31 43.83
CA GLU A 628 -23.05 -48.49 45.12
C GLU A 628 -23.48 -49.80 45.72
N LEU A 629 -22.59 -50.75 45.72
CA LEU A 629 -22.79 -52.05 46.31
C LEU A 629 -22.45 -52.04 47.83
N GLY A 630 -23.44 -52.34 48.64
CA GLY A 630 -23.23 -52.37 50.09
C GLY A 630 -24.08 -53.45 50.75
N VAL A 631 -23.47 -54.24 51.55
CA VAL A 631 -24.16 -55.28 52.36
C VAL A 631 -23.72 -55.21 53.83
N SER A 632 -24.64 -55.16 54.75
CA SER A 632 -24.36 -55.35 56.17
C SER A 632 -24.98 -56.65 56.69
N LEU A 633 -24.22 -57.33 57.45
CA LEU A 633 -24.63 -58.54 58.15
C LEU A 633 -24.68 -58.27 59.63
N SER A 634 -25.84 -58.31 60.24
CA SER A 634 -26.03 -58.21 61.67
C SER A 634 -26.16 -59.61 62.30
N PRO A 635 -25.28 -59.97 63.21
CA PRO A 635 -25.38 -61.23 63.91
C PRO A 635 -26.59 -61.26 64.82
N PRO A 636 -27.01 -62.45 65.30
CA PRO A 636 -28.07 -62.56 66.28
C PRO A 636 -27.76 -61.76 67.52
N GLU A 637 -28.78 -61.34 68.27
CA GLU A 637 -28.63 -60.60 69.50
C GLU A 637 -27.60 -61.28 70.44
N ASN A 638 -26.62 -60.52 70.95
CA ASN A 638 -25.55 -60.95 71.81
C ASN A 638 -24.43 -61.80 71.17
N ASN A 639 -24.33 -61.90 69.90
CA ASN A 639 -23.31 -62.69 69.16
C ASN A 639 -23.18 -64.14 69.65
N ARG A 640 -24.27 -64.72 70.12
CA ARG A 640 -24.25 -66.03 70.77
C ARG A 640 -25.40 -66.91 70.23
N ILE A 641 -25.05 -68.09 69.78
CA ILE A 641 -25.98 -69.14 69.48
C ILE A 641 -25.96 -70.12 70.58
N ASP A 642 -27.01 -70.17 71.39
CA ASP A 642 -27.12 -71.13 72.45
C ASP A 642 -27.58 -72.48 71.94
N THR A 643 -26.81 -73.53 72.23
CA THR A 643 -27.12 -74.89 71.83
C THR A 643 -27.40 -75.73 73.05
N THR A 644 -28.35 -76.60 73.05
CA THR A 644 -28.56 -77.61 74.05
C THR A 644 -27.94 -78.95 73.62
N ILE A 645 -27.39 -79.72 74.58
CA ILE A 645 -26.70 -80.98 74.26
C ILE A 645 -27.66 -82.01 73.54
N ALA A 646 -28.93 -81.79 73.60
CA ALA A 646 -29.91 -82.69 73.02
C ALA A 646 -30.43 -82.27 71.59
N SER A 647 -30.02 -81.11 71.09
CA SER A 647 -30.49 -80.64 69.76
C SER A 647 -29.43 -80.97 68.68
N ALA A 648 -29.88 -81.64 67.61
CA ALA A 648 -29.02 -81.97 66.49
C ALA A 648 -28.72 -80.75 65.61
N PHE A 649 -29.42 -79.66 65.83
CA PHE A 649 -29.25 -78.41 65.04
C PHE A 649 -29.43 -77.19 65.92
N SER A 650 -28.64 -76.16 65.66
CA SER A 650 -28.79 -74.82 66.24
C SER A 650 -29.06 -73.84 65.15
N TYR A 651 -29.97 -72.94 65.37
CA TYR A 651 -30.37 -71.94 64.45
C TYR A 651 -29.88 -70.58 64.97
N GLY A 652 -29.35 -69.77 64.06
CA GLY A 652 -29.06 -68.38 64.33
C GLY A 652 -29.70 -67.57 63.19
N GLU A 653 -30.38 -66.50 63.55
CA GLU A 653 -30.92 -65.58 62.60
C GLU A 653 -29.90 -64.45 62.38
N PHE A 654 -29.55 -64.25 61.16
CA PHE A 654 -28.76 -63.12 60.74
C PHE A 654 -29.64 -62.16 59.93
N VAL A 655 -29.56 -60.89 60.16
CA VAL A 655 -30.21 -59.86 59.35
C VAL A 655 -29.22 -59.39 58.36
N VAL A 656 -29.51 -59.66 57.11
CA VAL A 656 -28.77 -59.13 55.97
C VAL A 656 -29.52 -57.91 55.47
N ARG A 657 -28.84 -56.81 55.41
CA ARG A 657 -29.38 -55.52 54.94
C ARG A 657 -28.61 -55.05 53.75
N ASN A 658 -29.30 -54.75 52.72
CA ASN A 658 -28.70 -53.97 51.64
C ASN A 658 -28.49 -52.54 52.08
N THR A 659 -27.23 -52.09 52.11
CA THR A 659 -26.81 -50.76 52.54
C THR A 659 -26.37 -49.94 51.29
N GLY A 660 -26.35 -50.55 50.12
CA GLY A 660 -26.10 -49.89 48.87
C GLY A 660 -27.38 -49.31 48.26
N ASN A 661 -27.25 -48.69 47.12
CA ASN A 661 -28.34 -48.02 46.38
C ASN A 661 -28.90 -48.86 45.18
N THR A 662 -28.39 -50.08 44.99
CA THR A 662 -28.78 -50.99 43.92
C THR A 662 -29.38 -52.29 44.47
N ASN A 663 -30.18 -53.01 43.68
CA ASN A 663 -30.72 -54.31 44.06
C ASN A 663 -29.63 -55.40 44.04
N LEU A 664 -29.41 -56.06 45.16
CA LEU A 664 -28.41 -57.10 45.28
C LEU A 664 -29.01 -58.49 45.25
N GLY A 665 -28.53 -59.36 44.39
CA GLY A 665 -28.73 -60.78 44.45
C GLY A 665 -27.69 -61.42 45.35
N LEU A 666 -28.12 -62.01 46.51
CA LEU A 666 -27.21 -62.62 47.42
C LEU A 666 -27.27 -64.16 47.26
N GLU A 667 -26.10 -64.77 47.10
CA GLU A 667 -25.95 -66.25 47.16
C GLU A 667 -25.46 -66.66 48.51
N TRP A 668 -26.06 -67.74 49.08
CA TRP A 668 -25.75 -68.29 50.45
C TRP A 668 -24.88 -69.54 50.34
#